data_4dee0d49333185c928dbdeaedfbafb82
#
_entry.id   4dee0d49333185c928dbdeaedfbafb82
#
_cell.length_a   1.000
_cell.length_b   1.000
_cell.length_c   1.000
_cell.angle_alpha   90.00
_cell.angle_beta   90.00
_cell.angle_gamma   90.00
#
_symmetry.space_group_name_H-M   'P 1'
#
loop_
_entity.id
_entity.type
_entity.pdbx_description
1 polymer ?
#
loop_
_entity_poly.entity_id
_entity_poly.type
_entity_poly.pdbx_seq_one_letter_code
_entity_poly.pdbx_strand_id
1 'polypeptide(L)'
;MLARSVCRRALAAAPRGRSARLIAAKNSTLNNFLSRLEGWLFSHRVSVLSVLGVLTAIMMIFAVQLRMEAGFEKQIPIGHEYTKTLETYKDYLFGPNRLTVVVKAKRGTIWTKEALTRLYNVTEAVIFLPNVDRLGVQSLWTPNSYVNEITEEGFRAQPIIAGTVTAERLTPENITQIEHSTDQGGFIGSLVSRDQTAAMITAEIGEVGIDGKKIDYVDYNHIIDATVRKPFEDAGYDIQIIGFAKQIGEIADGAKSVLVFCAIALLLTALSVYWYCHSLPFTILPIVCSLTSLVWQFGTLKLFGYGLDPLAVLVPFLVFSIGVSHGVQQINWITRELAHGKSTFDAAKASFSGLLIPGTLALLTALVSFVTLLLIPIPMIRELAITASLGVGYKIVTNLIMLPVAASFVRVKDTYAARALLKRSQRSAWLHLLAKVAEPRNALIVLVVSAGIFATAVWESRDRVVGTLQPGAPELRPGTRYNRDAVAIASNFDVGIDWLSVVIAAPPDSCASPEVAVYGDSMAYALRSVPGVVSITSYAGMLRTYNQGYNEGNPKMAVVPFDPINYASLSTEIGRVRGYLNKDCSMTAVHLSLADHKATTIKGVISAVRAFANVHVVPGIAVRLAAGNAGVTAAINDEVEKSELPMLLYVYLAIIVLVFVVYRDLRAVVTCCLPLTIGTFIGYWFMKSFEIGLTVATLPVMVLAVGIGVDYAFYIYNRLQVHLAAGQAIVKALEHSILEVGVATMFTAITLSIGVATWSFSALKFQADMGKLLALMFLVNLVMSMTALPALAVYLERIFPRRKPVRAPGVLAH
;
A
#
# COMPACT_ATOMS: atom_id res chain seq x y z
N MET A 1 -49.56 47.60 2.72
CA MET A 1 -50.71 46.69 2.96
C MET A 1 -50.93 45.67 1.84
N LEU A 2 -50.22 45.72 0.72
CA LEU A 2 -50.41 44.76 -0.42
C LEU A 2 -49.53 43.52 -0.37
N ALA A 3 -48.54 43.42 0.52
CA ALA A 3 -47.63 42.25 0.62
C ALA A 3 -48.16 41.10 1.54
N ARG A 4 -49.22 41.33 2.29
CA ARG A 4 -49.80 40.32 3.19
C ARG A 4 -50.92 39.46 2.57
N SER A 5 -51.49 39.88 1.42
CA SER A 5 -52.58 39.14 0.74
C SER A 5 -52.12 38.06 -0.23
N VAL A 6 -50.92 38.16 -0.77
CA VAL A 6 -50.34 37.20 -1.73
C VAL A 6 -49.82 35.92 -1.02
N CYS A 7 -49.40 36.06 0.21
CA CYS A 7 -48.85 34.91 1.00
C CYS A 7 -49.91 33.93 1.54
N ARG A 8 -51.18 34.39 1.67
CA ARG A 8 -52.28 33.53 2.14
C ARG A 8 -52.96 32.68 1.06
N ARG A 9 -52.85 33.04 -0.22
CA ARG A 9 -53.43 32.22 -1.32
C ARG A 9 -52.53 31.14 -1.87
N ALA A 10 -51.23 31.12 -1.57
CA ALA A 10 -50.29 30.08 -1.99
C ALA A 10 -50.33 28.85 -1.07
N LEU A 11 -50.98 28.91 0.12
CA LEU A 11 -51.02 27.82 1.10
C LEU A 11 -52.26 26.91 1.00
N ALA A 12 -53.17 27.15 0.04
CA ALA A 12 -54.45 26.43 -0.02
C ALA A 12 -54.54 25.34 -1.12
N ALA A 13 -53.51 25.09 -1.94
CA ALA A 13 -53.56 24.13 -3.05
C ALA A 13 -52.44 23.14 -3.04
N ALA A 14 -52.38 22.25 -2.03
CA ALA A 14 -51.51 21.06 -2.07
C ALA A 14 -52.36 19.78 -1.91
N PRO A 15 -52.20 18.76 -2.75
CA PRO A 15 -52.96 17.52 -2.68
C PRO A 15 -52.54 16.73 -1.42
N ARG A 16 -53.56 16.45 -0.59
CA ARG A 16 -53.39 15.71 0.67
C ARG A 16 -53.36 14.22 0.42
N GLY A 17 -52.14 13.65 0.20
CA GLY A 17 -51.93 12.21 0.19
C GLY A 17 -51.31 11.69 1.53
N ARG A 18 -51.76 10.56 2.03
CA ARG A 18 -51.25 9.92 3.26
C ARG A 18 -49.76 9.74 3.31
N SER A 19 -49.11 9.47 2.16
CA SER A 19 -47.64 9.34 2.01
C SER A 19 -46.89 10.67 2.22
N ALA A 20 -47.44 11.80 1.76
CA ALA A 20 -46.87 13.13 1.98
C ALA A 20 -46.89 13.54 3.46
N ARG A 21 -47.93 13.14 4.24
CA ARG A 21 -48.01 13.41 5.66
C ARG A 21 -47.01 12.60 6.48
N LEU A 22 -46.75 11.33 6.14
CA LEU A 22 -45.76 10.49 6.80
C LEU A 22 -44.32 10.99 6.56
N ILE A 23 -44.01 11.46 5.34
CA ILE A 23 -42.67 12.01 5.00
C ILE A 23 -42.46 13.39 5.64
N ALA A 24 -43.50 14.24 5.70
CA ALA A 24 -43.43 15.53 6.40
C ALA A 24 -43.28 15.35 7.91
N ALA A 25 -43.94 14.37 8.53
CA ALA A 25 -43.82 14.02 9.94
C ALA A 25 -42.43 13.45 10.26
N LYS A 26 -41.84 12.65 9.37
CA LYS A 26 -40.49 12.07 9.57
C LYS A 26 -39.37 13.10 9.44
N ASN A 27 -39.51 14.11 8.54
CA ASN A 27 -38.59 15.23 8.47
C ASN A 27 -38.73 16.20 9.66
N SER A 28 -39.95 16.36 10.21
CA SER A 28 -40.15 17.18 11.41
C SER A 28 -39.52 16.55 12.66
N THR A 29 -39.52 15.23 12.79
CA THR A 29 -38.89 14.53 13.91
C THR A 29 -37.36 14.63 13.85
N LEU A 30 -36.72 14.47 12.67
CA LEU A 30 -35.27 14.62 12.52
C LEU A 30 -34.83 16.06 12.78
N ASN A 31 -35.53 17.05 12.21
CA ASN A 31 -35.24 18.46 12.44
C ASN A 31 -35.43 18.85 13.91
N ASN A 32 -36.46 18.34 14.58
CA ASN A 32 -36.67 18.55 16.01
C ASN A 32 -35.59 17.91 16.88
N PHE A 33 -35.10 16.71 16.50
CA PHE A 33 -33.98 16.07 17.17
C PHE A 33 -32.71 16.89 17.02
N LEU A 34 -32.39 17.29 15.79
CA LEU A 34 -31.16 18.08 15.50
C LEU A 34 -31.19 19.44 16.20
N SER A 35 -32.33 20.14 16.23
CA SER A 35 -32.45 21.40 16.95
C SER A 35 -32.32 21.26 18.46
N ARG A 36 -32.83 20.16 19.04
CA ARG A 36 -32.65 19.83 20.46
C ARG A 36 -31.18 19.51 20.75
N LEU A 37 -30.54 18.72 19.90
CA LEU A 37 -29.11 18.39 20.02
C LEU A 37 -28.25 19.66 19.96
N GLU A 38 -28.52 20.53 19.00
CA GLU A 38 -27.86 21.83 18.84
C GLU A 38 -28.01 22.66 20.12
N GLY A 39 -29.26 22.83 20.59
CA GLY A 39 -29.55 23.57 21.82
C GLY A 39 -28.81 23.00 23.03
N TRP A 40 -28.79 21.69 23.17
CA TRP A 40 -28.09 21.02 24.29
C TRP A 40 -26.58 21.20 24.21
N LEU A 41 -25.98 20.99 23.04
CA LEU A 41 -24.54 21.13 22.84
C LEU A 41 -24.03 22.53 23.16
N PHE A 42 -24.73 23.57 22.67
CA PHE A 42 -24.31 24.93 22.87
C PHE A 42 -24.69 25.53 24.26
N SER A 43 -25.69 24.95 24.96
CA SER A 43 -25.95 25.28 26.35
C SER A 43 -24.93 24.69 27.33
N HIS A 44 -24.41 23.47 27.02
CA HIS A 44 -23.46 22.77 27.90
C HIS A 44 -22.04 22.70 27.30
N ARG A 45 -21.63 23.71 26.50
CA ARG A 45 -20.39 23.75 25.74
C ARG A 45 -19.11 23.48 26.52
N VAL A 46 -19.03 23.95 27.79
CA VAL A 46 -17.89 23.70 28.68
C VAL A 46 -17.82 22.23 29.05
N SER A 47 -18.93 21.66 29.51
CA SER A 47 -19.02 20.24 29.90
C SER A 47 -18.68 19.32 28.71
N VAL A 48 -19.17 19.63 27.50
CA VAL A 48 -18.89 18.88 26.29
C VAL A 48 -17.39 18.89 25.99
N LEU A 49 -16.73 20.05 25.99
CA LEU A 49 -15.29 20.15 25.75
C LEU A 49 -14.47 19.49 26.85
N SER A 50 -14.92 19.56 28.10
CA SER A 50 -14.24 18.92 29.25
C SER A 50 -14.27 17.39 29.10
N VAL A 51 -15.43 16.80 28.75
CA VAL A 51 -15.57 15.37 28.52
C VAL A 51 -14.67 14.92 27.36
N LEU A 52 -14.68 15.63 26.23
CA LEU A 52 -13.83 15.34 25.09
C LEU A 52 -12.35 15.50 25.44
N GLY A 53 -12.00 16.48 26.28
CA GLY A 53 -10.65 16.69 26.78
C GLY A 53 -10.15 15.54 27.65
N VAL A 54 -10.98 15.08 28.61
CA VAL A 54 -10.67 13.93 29.48
C VAL A 54 -10.50 12.67 28.63
N LEU A 55 -11.42 12.43 27.68
CA LEU A 55 -11.30 11.29 26.75
C LEU A 55 -9.99 11.36 25.95
N THR A 56 -9.60 12.55 25.50
CA THR A 56 -8.34 12.74 24.78
C THR A 56 -7.13 12.43 25.64
N ALA A 57 -7.14 12.85 26.91
CA ALA A 57 -6.07 12.55 27.85
C ALA A 57 -5.93 11.03 28.11
N ILE A 58 -7.07 10.34 28.29
CA ILE A 58 -7.09 8.87 28.45
C ILE A 58 -6.53 8.20 27.18
N MET A 59 -7.00 8.58 25.99
CA MET A 59 -6.57 7.98 24.73
C MET A 59 -5.09 8.27 24.42
N MET A 60 -4.56 9.39 24.89
CA MET A 60 -3.14 9.73 24.75
C MET A 60 -2.25 8.73 25.49
N ILE A 61 -2.66 8.25 26.69
CA ILE A 61 -1.89 7.27 27.47
C ILE A 61 -1.72 5.96 26.65
N PHE A 62 -2.75 5.53 25.94
CA PHE A 62 -2.68 4.35 25.07
C PHE A 62 -1.95 4.65 23.77
N ALA A 63 -2.16 5.81 23.17
CA ALA A 63 -1.54 6.18 21.89
C ALA A 63 0.00 6.19 21.96
N VAL A 64 0.59 6.66 23.05
CA VAL A 64 2.05 6.68 23.25
C VAL A 64 2.66 5.27 23.33
N GLN A 65 1.87 4.27 23.70
CA GLN A 65 2.32 2.86 23.81
C GLN A 65 2.23 2.10 22.47
N LEU A 66 1.76 2.74 21.40
CA LEU A 66 1.65 2.11 20.10
C LEU A 66 3.05 1.87 19.53
N ARG A 67 3.31 0.65 19.05
CA ARG A 67 4.59 0.24 18.45
C ARG A 67 4.40 -0.06 16.96
N MET A 68 5.47 0.09 16.21
CA MET A 68 5.51 -0.40 14.84
C MET A 68 5.65 -1.92 14.85
N GLU A 69 4.84 -2.58 14.03
CA GLU A 69 4.85 -4.03 13.84
C GLU A 69 4.96 -4.30 12.34
N ALA A 70 6.17 -4.67 11.91
CA ALA A 70 6.43 -5.14 10.56
C ALA A 70 6.61 -6.66 10.61
N GLY A 71 5.82 -7.40 9.83
CA GLY A 71 5.91 -8.85 9.75
C GLY A 71 5.57 -9.37 8.37
N PHE A 72 6.30 -10.37 7.91
CA PHE A 72 6.05 -11.06 6.65
C PHE A 72 4.62 -11.64 6.58
N GLU A 73 4.16 -12.22 7.69
CA GLU A 73 2.84 -12.85 7.80
C GLU A 73 1.68 -11.90 7.46
N LYS A 74 1.84 -10.59 7.73
CA LYS A 74 0.81 -9.59 7.44
C LYS A 74 0.61 -9.30 5.95
N GLN A 75 1.59 -9.63 5.12
CA GLN A 75 1.51 -9.47 3.67
C GLN A 75 0.86 -10.66 2.97
N ILE A 76 0.83 -11.81 3.61
CA ILE A 76 0.36 -13.07 3.03
C ILE A 76 -1.16 -13.06 2.88
N PRO A 77 -1.72 -13.27 1.67
CA PRO A 77 -3.15 -13.34 1.46
C PRO A 77 -3.78 -14.55 2.14
N ILE A 78 -4.81 -14.32 2.96
CA ILE A 78 -5.50 -15.39 3.68
C ILE A 78 -6.27 -16.29 2.71
N GLY A 79 -6.00 -17.60 2.77
CA GLY A 79 -6.76 -18.62 2.03
C GLY A 79 -6.39 -18.76 0.55
N HIS A 80 -5.40 -18.01 0.04
CA HIS A 80 -4.89 -18.16 -1.31
C HIS A 80 -4.22 -19.53 -1.51
N GLU A 81 -4.29 -20.09 -2.73
CA GLU A 81 -3.71 -21.40 -3.08
C GLU A 81 -2.22 -21.50 -2.71
N TYR A 82 -1.45 -20.45 -3.04
CA TYR A 82 -0.02 -20.41 -2.79
C TYR A 82 0.31 -20.28 -1.29
N THR A 83 -0.53 -19.55 -0.56
CA THR A 83 -0.43 -19.47 0.90
C THR A 83 -0.65 -20.81 1.55
N LYS A 84 -1.67 -21.56 1.12
CA LYS A 84 -1.92 -22.92 1.61
C LYS A 84 -0.76 -23.85 1.33
N THR A 85 -0.15 -23.77 0.15
CA THR A 85 1.04 -24.54 -0.18
C THR A 85 2.20 -24.19 0.76
N LEU A 86 2.45 -22.89 0.97
CA LEU A 86 3.50 -22.43 1.89
C LEU A 86 3.23 -22.92 3.32
N GLU A 87 2.02 -22.74 3.85
CA GLU A 87 1.65 -23.17 5.21
C GLU A 87 1.78 -24.67 5.40
N THR A 88 1.39 -25.46 4.39
CA THR A 88 1.44 -26.92 4.44
C THR A 88 2.87 -27.45 4.45
N TYR A 89 3.78 -26.83 3.72
CA TYR A 89 5.12 -27.35 3.47
C TYR A 89 6.26 -26.51 4.04
N LYS A 90 5.97 -25.42 4.79
CA LYS A 90 6.99 -24.48 5.33
C LYS A 90 8.10 -25.13 6.14
N ASP A 91 7.79 -26.22 6.87
CA ASP A 91 8.77 -26.90 7.72
C ASP A 91 9.76 -27.75 6.91
N TYR A 92 9.43 -28.06 5.67
CA TYR A 92 10.23 -28.89 4.75
C TYR A 92 10.93 -28.08 3.67
N LEU A 93 10.42 -26.90 3.34
CA LEU A 93 11.01 -26.00 2.36
C LEU A 93 12.09 -25.11 2.99
N PHE A 94 12.85 -24.42 2.17
CA PHE A 94 13.74 -23.37 2.65
C PHE A 94 12.94 -22.26 3.33
N GLY A 95 13.47 -21.76 4.45
CA GLY A 95 12.86 -20.66 5.18
C GLY A 95 12.84 -19.37 4.35
N PRO A 96 11.86 -18.47 4.58
CA PRO A 96 11.79 -17.20 3.85
C PRO A 96 12.93 -16.24 4.23
N ASN A 97 13.57 -16.48 5.37
CA ASN A 97 14.52 -15.55 5.98
C ASN A 97 15.97 -15.94 5.69
N ARG A 98 16.32 -16.02 4.39
CA ARG A 98 17.68 -16.28 3.92
C ARG A 98 18.46 -14.97 3.88
N LEU A 99 19.67 -14.95 4.44
CA LEU A 99 20.63 -13.87 4.37
C LEU A 99 21.71 -14.24 3.36
N THR A 100 22.03 -13.33 2.45
CA THR A 100 23.14 -13.45 1.52
C THR A 100 24.07 -12.26 1.71
N VAL A 101 25.33 -12.54 2.00
CA VAL A 101 26.40 -11.55 2.17
C VAL A 101 27.47 -11.81 1.14
N VAL A 102 27.88 -10.77 0.44
CA VAL A 102 28.93 -10.86 -0.60
C VAL A 102 30.07 -9.94 -0.23
N VAL A 103 31.26 -10.50 -0.19
CA VAL A 103 32.52 -9.78 -0.05
C VAL A 103 33.07 -9.54 -1.45
N LYS A 104 33.10 -8.29 -1.90
CA LYS A 104 33.55 -7.90 -3.23
C LYS A 104 34.84 -7.09 -3.16
N ALA A 105 35.88 -7.52 -3.85
CA ALA A 105 37.06 -6.71 -4.07
C ALA A 105 36.76 -5.59 -5.07
N LYS A 106 37.05 -4.35 -4.72
CA LYS A 106 36.84 -3.19 -5.61
C LYS A 106 37.86 -3.14 -6.73
N ARG A 107 39.01 -3.80 -6.56
CA ARG A 107 40.06 -3.94 -7.55
C ARG A 107 40.67 -5.34 -7.46
N GLY A 108 41.02 -5.91 -8.62
CA GLY A 108 41.58 -7.27 -8.68
C GLY A 108 40.57 -8.38 -8.45
N THR A 109 41.05 -9.53 -7.97
CA THR A 109 40.28 -10.75 -7.73
C THR A 109 40.20 -11.06 -6.26
N ILE A 110 39.36 -12.05 -5.89
CA ILE A 110 39.27 -12.54 -4.51
C ILE A 110 40.43 -13.50 -4.16
N TRP A 111 41.19 -13.94 -5.14
CA TRP A 111 42.29 -14.90 -4.98
C TRP A 111 43.55 -14.22 -4.42
N THR A 112 43.35 -13.53 -3.30
CA THR A 112 44.44 -12.89 -2.54
C THR A 112 44.32 -13.24 -1.08
N LYS A 113 45.45 -13.29 -0.37
CA LYS A 113 45.46 -13.54 1.07
C LYS A 113 44.54 -12.60 1.82
N GLU A 114 44.56 -11.33 1.47
CA GLU A 114 43.76 -10.29 2.13
C GLU A 114 42.26 -10.53 1.91
N ALA A 115 41.84 -10.81 0.67
CA ALA A 115 40.43 -11.04 0.35
C ALA A 115 39.90 -12.32 1.00
N LEU A 116 40.66 -13.42 0.96
CA LEU A 116 40.27 -14.69 1.59
C LEU A 116 40.22 -14.59 3.11
N THR A 117 41.16 -13.85 3.72
CA THR A 117 41.14 -13.59 5.17
C THR A 117 39.92 -12.74 5.54
N ARG A 118 39.60 -11.74 4.71
CA ARG A 118 38.38 -10.92 4.92
C ARG A 118 37.12 -11.76 4.79
N LEU A 119 37.05 -12.62 3.79
CA LEU A 119 35.93 -13.56 3.63
C LEU A 119 35.77 -14.47 4.85
N TYR A 120 36.90 -14.98 5.39
CA TYR A 120 36.88 -15.75 6.63
C TYR A 120 36.25 -14.96 7.79
N ASN A 121 36.76 -13.74 8.02
CA ASN A 121 36.28 -12.91 9.13
C ASN A 121 34.80 -12.54 8.99
N VAL A 122 34.33 -12.27 7.76
CA VAL A 122 32.90 -12.02 7.48
C VAL A 122 32.09 -13.28 7.68
N THR A 123 32.61 -14.46 7.27
CA THR A 123 31.94 -15.75 7.50
C THR A 123 31.74 -16.01 9.00
N GLU A 124 32.79 -15.80 9.80
CA GLU A 124 32.70 -15.91 11.27
C GLU A 124 31.68 -14.90 11.83
N ALA A 125 31.70 -13.66 11.37
CA ALA A 125 30.73 -12.65 11.83
C ALA A 125 29.28 -13.08 11.51
N VAL A 126 29.02 -13.71 10.35
CA VAL A 126 27.70 -14.23 9.97
C VAL A 126 27.32 -15.43 10.81
N ILE A 127 28.22 -16.38 11.06
CA ILE A 127 27.99 -17.58 11.91
C ILE A 127 27.54 -17.19 13.32
N PHE A 128 28.10 -16.10 13.84
CA PHE A 128 27.81 -15.64 15.21
C PHE A 128 26.67 -14.60 15.30
N LEU A 129 26.00 -14.28 14.20
CA LEU A 129 24.77 -13.50 14.27
C LEU A 129 23.70 -14.23 15.10
N PRO A 130 22.87 -13.49 15.85
CA PRO A 130 21.76 -14.09 16.58
C PRO A 130 20.82 -14.90 15.66
N ASN A 131 20.31 -16.02 16.13
CA ASN A 131 19.33 -16.87 15.45
C ASN A 131 19.75 -17.42 14.07
N VAL A 132 21.03 -17.35 13.72
CA VAL A 132 21.55 -17.99 12.50
C VAL A 132 21.68 -19.49 12.73
N ASP A 133 21.20 -20.28 11.77
CA ASP A 133 21.53 -21.70 11.69
C ASP A 133 23.01 -21.86 11.29
N ARG A 134 23.87 -22.08 12.29
CA ARG A 134 25.32 -22.11 12.11
C ARG A 134 25.78 -23.23 11.19
N LEU A 135 25.08 -24.37 11.22
CA LEU A 135 25.42 -25.52 10.38
C LEU A 135 24.99 -25.32 8.93
N GLY A 136 23.97 -24.49 8.71
CA GLY A 136 23.48 -24.12 7.40
C GLY A 136 24.26 -22.98 6.74
N VAL A 137 25.20 -22.31 7.43
CA VAL A 137 26.02 -21.28 6.80
C VAL A 137 26.92 -21.88 5.73
N GLN A 138 26.86 -21.31 4.52
CA GLN A 138 27.63 -21.77 3.37
C GLN A 138 28.56 -20.65 2.86
N SER A 139 29.85 -20.97 2.75
CA SER A 139 30.93 -20.09 2.28
C SER A 139 32.07 -20.96 1.79
N LEU A 140 33.06 -20.41 1.11
CA LEU A 140 34.28 -21.15 0.80
C LEU A 140 35.01 -21.70 2.05
N TRP A 141 34.85 -21.04 3.20
CA TRP A 141 35.48 -21.41 4.48
C TRP A 141 34.67 -22.41 5.33
N THR A 142 33.45 -22.76 4.91
CA THR A 142 32.64 -23.69 5.68
C THR A 142 32.80 -25.14 5.23
N PRO A 143 32.75 -26.10 6.14
CA PRO A 143 33.01 -27.51 5.82
C PRO A 143 31.91 -28.16 4.97
N ASN A 144 30.73 -27.55 4.90
CA ASN A 144 29.63 -27.98 4.03
C ASN A 144 29.78 -27.53 2.56
N SER A 145 30.83 -26.78 2.24
CA SER A 145 31.23 -26.45 0.89
C SER A 145 32.38 -27.38 0.47
N TYR A 146 32.00 -28.48 -0.18
CA TYR A 146 32.95 -29.52 -0.54
C TYR A 146 32.91 -29.83 -2.03
N VAL A 147 34.09 -30.21 -2.55
CA VAL A 147 34.32 -30.73 -3.89
C VAL A 147 34.20 -32.24 -3.84
N ASN A 148 33.43 -32.80 -4.73
CA ASN A 148 33.38 -34.22 -4.93
C ASN A 148 34.45 -34.62 -5.97
N GLU A 149 35.52 -35.23 -5.49
CA GLU A 149 36.60 -35.69 -6.34
C GLU A 149 36.45 -37.21 -6.56
N ILE A 150 36.68 -37.62 -7.77
CA ILE A 150 36.64 -39.02 -8.14
C ILE A 150 38.08 -39.51 -8.17
N THR A 151 38.37 -40.50 -7.34
CA THR A 151 39.68 -41.09 -7.29
C THR A 151 39.58 -42.58 -7.69
N GLU A 152 40.73 -43.22 -7.98
CA GLU A 152 40.78 -44.66 -8.25
C GLU A 152 40.19 -45.50 -7.14
N GLU A 153 40.10 -44.96 -5.88
CA GLU A 153 39.57 -45.67 -4.71
C GLU A 153 38.05 -45.39 -4.50
N GLY A 154 37.43 -44.58 -5.34
CA GLY A 154 36.01 -44.19 -5.27
C GLY A 154 35.76 -42.68 -5.08
N PHE A 155 34.64 -42.38 -4.53
CA PHE A 155 34.15 -41.02 -4.33
C PHE A 155 34.73 -40.37 -3.09
N ARG A 156 35.41 -39.23 -3.23
CA ARG A 156 36.01 -38.49 -2.12
C ARG A 156 35.44 -37.10 -2.05
N ALA A 157 34.77 -36.76 -0.95
CA ALA A 157 34.34 -35.41 -0.65
C ALA A 157 35.44 -34.67 0.12
N GLN A 158 35.91 -33.57 -0.44
CA GLN A 158 36.90 -32.72 0.24
C GLN A 158 36.31 -31.27 0.39
N PRO A 159 36.47 -30.64 1.57
CA PRO A 159 36.12 -29.23 1.68
C PRO A 159 36.99 -28.41 0.73
N ILE A 160 36.42 -27.33 0.17
CA ILE A 160 37.13 -26.43 -0.76
C ILE A 160 38.43 -25.94 -0.13
N ILE A 161 38.38 -25.60 1.16
CA ILE A 161 39.52 -25.22 1.98
C ILE A 161 39.75 -26.33 3.01
N ALA A 162 40.90 -27.00 2.92
CA ALA A 162 41.26 -28.05 3.85
C ALA A 162 41.28 -27.49 5.29
N GLY A 163 40.77 -28.28 6.27
CA GLY A 163 40.70 -27.84 7.67
C GLY A 163 42.05 -27.56 8.33
N THR A 164 43.16 -27.94 7.69
CA THR A 164 44.54 -27.60 8.11
C THR A 164 44.99 -26.20 7.65
N VAL A 165 44.26 -25.59 6.72
CA VAL A 165 44.56 -24.23 6.18
C VAL A 165 43.80 -23.23 7.04
N THR A 166 44.53 -22.28 7.60
CA THR A 166 43.94 -21.16 8.35
C THR A 166 44.12 -19.84 7.61
N ALA A 167 43.25 -18.90 7.83
CA ALA A 167 43.26 -17.59 7.16
C ALA A 167 44.58 -16.84 7.42
N GLU A 168 45.19 -16.99 8.58
CA GLU A 168 46.44 -16.36 8.95
C GLU A 168 47.64 -16.96 8.20
N ARG A 169 47.60 -18.26 7.89
CA ARG A 169 48.71 -19.02 7.30
C ARG A 169 48.51 -19.35 5.80
N LEU A 170 47.72 -18.56 5.10
CA LEU A 170 47.52 -18.69 3.65
C LEU A 170 48.85 -18.42 2.91
N THR A 171 49.27 -19.44 2.15
CA THR A 171 50.41 -19.34 1.21
C THR A 171 49.88 -19.16 -0.24
N PRO A 172 50.70 -18.70 -1.18
CA PRO A 172 50.31 -18.63 -2.59
C PRO A 172 49.82 -19.97 -3.14
N GLU A 173 50.50 -21.07 -2.73
CA GLU A 173 50.11 -22.43 -3.16
C GLU A 173 48.74 -22.83 -2.65
N ASN A 174 48.42 -22.50 -1.38
CA ASN A 174 47.09 -22.74 -0.83
C ASN A 174 46.04 -21.95 -1.62
N ILE A 175 46.32 -20.70 -1.99
CA ILE A 175 45.35 -19.84 -2.74
C ILE A 175 45.09 -20.45 -4.12
N THR A 176 46.11 -20.88 -4.85
CA THR A 176 45.97 -21.56 -6.15
C THR A 176 45.18 -22.86 -6.00
N GLN A 177 45.41 -23.63 -4.94
CA GLN A 177 44.64 -24.86 -4.67
C GLN A 177 43.17 -24.57 -4.38
N ILE A 178 42.88 -23.52 -3.59
CA ILE A 178 41.49 -23.08 -3.30
C ILE A 178 40.78 -22.64 -4.59
N GLU A 179 41.43 -21.87 -5.43
CA GLU A 179 40.91 -21.44 -6.73
C GLU A 179 40.59 -22.66 -7.60
N HIS A 180 41.52 -23.59 -7.73
CA HIS A 180 41.32 -24.81 -8.51
C HIS A 180 40.17 -25.66 -7.97
N SER A 181 40.14 -25.90 -6.64
CA SER A 181 39.06 -26.66 -6.00
C SER A 181 37.69 -25.97 -6.18
N THR A 182 37.66 -24.64 -6.18
CA THR A 182 36.44 -23.86 -6.42
C THR A 182 35.91 -24.05 -7.84
N ASP A 183 36.81 -24.04 -8.81
CA ASP A 183 36.49 -24.25 -10.23
C ASP A 183 36.03 -25.69 -10.47
N GLN A 184 36.80 -26.69 -9.99
CA GLN A 184 36.45 -28.11 -10.08
C GLN A 184 35.09 -28.43 -9.46
N GLY A 185 34.81 -27.81 -8.32
CA GLY A 185 33.52 -27.98 -7.61
C GLY A 185 32.33 -27.30 -8.27
N GLY A 186 32.57 -26.50 -9.34
CA GLY A 186 31.52 -25.75 -10.02
C GLY A 186 30.93 -24.63 -9.16
N PHE A 187 31.73 -24.02 -8.28
CA PHE A 187 31.28 -22.94 -7.39
C PHE A 187 31.41 -21.54 -8.00
N ILE A 188 32.00 -21.42 -9.20
CA ILE A 188 31.99 -20.18 -9.98
C ILE A 188 30.55 -19.91 -10.43
N GLY A 189 30.07 -18.72 -10.18
CA GLY A 189 28.66 -18.34 -10.36
C GLY A 189 27.77 -18.56 -9.14
N SER A 190 28.14 -19.48 -8.23
CA SER A 190 27.34 -19.76 -7.00
C SER A 190 27.95 -19.16 -5.74
N LEU A 191 29.11 -19.63 -5.28
CA LEU A 191 29.84 -19.07 -4.14
C LEU A 191 30.88 -18.01 -4.54
N VAL A 192 31.37 -18.05 -5.75
CA VAL A 192 32.29 -17.06 -6.32
C VAL A 192 31.63 -16.43 -7.53
N SER A 193 31.77 -15.12 -7.69
CA SER A 193 31.20 -14.40 -8.81
C SER A 193 31.82 -14.85 -10.14
N ARG A 194 31.09 -14.74 -11.27
CA ARG A 194 31.58 -15.12 -12.60
C ARG A 194 32.85 -14.36 -13.01
N ASP A 195 32.99 -13.12 -12.55
CA ASP A 195 34.17 -12.29 -12.74
C ASP A 195 35.28 -12.51 -11.70
N GLN A 196 35.06 -13.44 -10.77
CA GLN A 196 35.99 -13.80 -9.70
C GLN A 196 36.44 -12.61 -8.83
N THR A 197 35.65 -11.56 -8.78
CA THR A 197 35.91 -10.38 -7.95
C THR A 197 35.23 -10.44 -6.58
N ALA A 198 34.32 -11.37 -6.40
CA ALA A 198 33.48 -11.45 -5.20
C ALA A 198 33.24 -12.90 -4.73
N ALA A 199 33.04 -13.07 -3.44
CA ALA A 199 32.63 -14.35 -2.85
C ALA A 199 31.42 -14.18 -1.93
N MET A 200 30.56 -15.20 -1.92
CA MET A 200 29.25 -15.19 -1.29
C MET A 200 29.26 -16.05 -0.01
N ILE A 201 28.52 -15.57 0.96
CA ILE A 201 28.18 -16.28 2.19
C ILE A 201 26.64 -16.32 2.25
N THR A 202 26.05 -17.49 2.47
CA THR A 202 24.61 -17.64 2.67
C THR A 202 24.32 -18.22 4.04
N ALA A 203 23.26 -17.74 4.68
CA ALA A 203 22.82 -18.20 5.99
C ALA A 203 21.30 -18.21 6.08
N GLU A 204 20.72 -19.12 6.86
CA GLU A 204 19.30 -19.07 7.24
C GLU A 204 19.17 -18.48 8.64
N ILE A 205 18.19 -17.60 8.82
CA ILE A 205 17.88 -16.92 10.09
C ILE A 205 16.55 -17.47 10.58
N GLY A 206 16.53 -18.04 11.80
CA GLY A 206 15.29 -18.49 12.43
C GLY A 206 14.38 -17.31 12.79
N GLU A 207 13.09 -17.43 12.54
CA GLU A 207 12.11 -16.37 12.84
C GLU A 207 11.86 -16.17 14.34
N VAL A 208 12.12 -17.22 15.13
CA VAL A 208 11.91 -17.24 16.58
C VAL A 208 13.23 -17.50 17.26
N GLY A 209 13.58 -16.69 18.24
CA GLY A 209 14.78 -16.87 19.03
C GLY A 209 14.68 -18.03 20.03
N ILE A 210 15.79 -18.39 20.63
CA ILE A 210 15.88 -19.43 21.69
C ILE A 210 14.98 -19.07 22.89
N ASP A 211 14.72 -17.78 23.09
CA ASP A 211 13.83 -17.24 24.12
C ASP A 211 12.34 -17.33 23.76
N GLY A 212 11.99 -17.92 22.61
CA GLY A 212 10.62 -18.05 22.10
C GLY A 212 10.02 -16.75 21.56
N LYS A 213 10.80 -15.68 21.48
CA LYS A 213 10.33 -14.41 20.92
C LYS A 213 10.62 -14.31 19.42
N LYS A 214 9.71 -13.68 18.69
CA LYS A 214 9.95 -13.32 17.28
C LYS A 214 11.07 -12.29 17.18
N ILE A 215 11.84 -12.37 16.10
CA ILE A 215 12.91 -11.40 15.79
C ILE A 215 12.30 -10.01 15.59
N ASP A 216 12.93 -9.01 16.20
CA ASP A 216 12.73 -7.61 15.82
C ASP A 216 13.63 -7.29 14.63
N TYR A 217 13.04 -7.18 13.46
CA TYR A 217 13.76 -6.95 12.20
C TYR A 217 14.47 -5.60 12.14
N VAL A 218 14.02 -4.60 12.90
CA VAL A 218 14.68 -3.28 12.97
C VAL A 218 15.99 -3.39 13.71
N ASP A 219 15.95 -3.97 14.91
CA ASP A 219 17.16 -4.18 15.70
C ASP A 219 18.11 -5.13 15.00
N TYR A 220 17.58 -6.17 14.37
CA TYR A 220 18.37 -7.14 13.63
C TYR A 220 19.11 -6.53 12.43
N ASN A 221 18.45 -5.62 11.68
CA ASN A 221 19.10 -4.85 10.63
C ASN A 221 20.30 -4.05 11.14
N HIS A 222 20.16 -3.41 12.29
CA HIS A 222 21.25 -2.66 12.93
C HIS A 222 22.40 -3.57 13.38
N ILE A 223 22.07 -4.77 13.88
CA ILE A 223 23.08 -5.78 14.23
C ILE A 223 23.86 -6.21 12.99
N ILE A 224 23.18 -6.55 11.89
CA ILE A 224 23.84 -6.92 10.62
C ILE A 224 24.78 -5.82 10.16
N ASP A 225 24.35 -4.58 10.15
CA ASP A 225 25.19 -3.47 9.71
C ASP A 225 26.37 -3.21 10.67
N ALA A 226 26.17 -3.36 11.97
CA ALA A 226 27.21 -3.12 12.97
C ALA A 226 28.27 -4.23 13.00
N THR A 227 27.86 -5.51 12.78
CA THR A 227 28.74 -6.67 12.93
C THR A 227 29.29 -7.19 11.61
N VAL A 228 28.55 -7.03 10.49
CA VAL A 228 28.93 -7.62 9.19
C VAL A 228 29.36 -6.55 8.20
N ARG A 229 28.66 -5.43 8.06
CA ARG A 229 28.99 -4.42 7.04
C ARG A 229 30.08 -3.46 7.50
N LYS A 230 29.82 -2.68 8.53
CA LYS A 230 30.72 -1.58 8.95
C LYS A 230 32.15 -2.00 9.29
N PRO A 231 32.41 -3.15 9.92
CA PRO A 231 33.78 -3.53 10.26
C PRO A 231 34.62 -3.97 9.04
N PHE A 232 33.98 -4.45 7.98
CA PHE A 232 34.64 -5.08 6.86
C PHE A 232 34.54 -4.33 5.53
N GLU A 233 33.71 -3.30 5.44
CA GLU A 233 33.63 -2.41 4.29
C GLU A 233 34.66 -1.29 4.40
N ASP A 234 35.51 -1.13 3.38
CA ASP A 234 36.54 -0.09 3.34
C ASP A 234 36.82 0.37 1.89
N ALA A 235 37.95 1.07 1.68
CA ALA A 235 38.36 1.54 0.36
C ALA A 235 38.66 0.40 -0.64
N GLY A 236 39.06 -0.79 -0.14
CA GLY A 236 39.41 -1.95 -0.95
C GLY A 236 38.27 -2.91 -1.20
N TYR A 237 37.31 -2.97 -0.29
CA TYR A 237 36.26 -3.97 -0.29
C TYR A 237 34.88 -3.37 -0.11
N ASP A 238 33.88 -3.96 -0.77
CA ASP A 238 32.46 -3.64 -0.67
C ASP A 238 31.72 -4.85 -0.08
N ILE A 239 30.87 -4.61 0.90
CA ILE A 239 30.05 -5.66 1.54
C ILE A 239 28.60 -5.51 1.12
N GLN A 240 28.15 -6.38 0.23
CA GLN A 240 26.79 -6.38 -0.31
C GLN A 240 25.94 -7.36 0.50
N ILE A 241 24.77 -6.91 0.94
CA ILE A 241 23.90 -7.70 1.82
C ILE A 241 22.46 -7.63 1.32
N ILE A 242 21.89 -8.82 1.08
CA ILE A 242 20.46 -8.99 0.78
C ILE A 242 19.84 -10.08 1.64
N GLY A 243 18.55 -10.06 1.76
CA GLY A 243 17.76 -11.04 2.51
C GLY A 243 16.56 -10.40 3.15
N PHE A 244 15.59 -11.22 3.52
CA PHE A 244 14.31 -10.72 4.02
C PHE A 244 14.45 -9.86 5.28
N ALA A 245 15.23 -10.33 6.28
CA ALA A 245 15.46 -9.57 7.51
C ALA A 245 16.08 -8.19 7.24
N LYS A 246 17.05 -8.12 6.31
CA LYS A 246 17.68 -6.87 5.89
C LYS A 246 16.69 -5.97 5.18
N GLN A 247 15.88 -6.51 4.25
CA GLN A 247 14.85 -5.78 3.52
C GLN A 247 13.82 -5.13 4.45
N ILE A 248 13.24 -5.92 5.35
CA ILE A 248 12.22 -5.42 6.28
C ILE A 248 12.80 -4.38 7.24
N GLY A 249 14.03 -4.59 7.70
CA GLY A 249 14.72 -3.60 8.54
C GLY A 249 14.95 -2.27 7.82
N GLU A 250 15.40 -2.29 6.57
CA GLU A 250 15.56 -1.08 5.73
C GLU A 250 14.22 -0.37 5.47
N ILE A 251 13.15 -1.14 5.25
CA ILE A 251 11.78 -0.58 5.10
C ILE A 251 11.35 0.10 6.40
N ALA A 252 11.57 -0.54 7.54
CA ALA A 252 11.19 0.00 8.84
C ALA A 252 12.01 1.24 9.22
N ASP A 253 13.30 1.27 8.90
CA ASP A 253 14.15 2.47 9.06
C ASP A 253 13.71 3.59 8.10
N GLY A 254 13.37 3.24 6.87
CA GLY A 254 12.75 4.17 5.92
C GLY A 254 11.44 4.75 6.46
N ALA A 255 10.63 3.97 7.16
CA ALA A 255 9.39 4.41 7.75
C ALA A 255 9.57 5.46 8.86
N LYS A 256 10.70 5.46 9.58
CA LYS A 256 11.04 6.54 10.53
C LYS A 256 11.14 7.90 9.82
N SER A 257 11.65 7.94 8.60
CA SER A 257 11.72 9.17 7.80
C SER A 257 10.33 9.71 7.43
N VAL A 258 9.31 8.87 7.41
CA VAL A 258 7.92 9.25 7.14
C VAL A 258 7.41 10.23 8.19
N LEU A 259 7.81 10.08 9.46
CA LEU A 259 7.42 11.00 10.52
C LEU A 259 7.91 12.43 10.25
N VAL A 260 9.09 12.59 9.67
CA VAL A 260 9.64 13.89 9.28
C VAL A 260 8.79 14.51 8.16
N PHE A 261 8.43 13.72 7.13
CA PHE A 261 7.55 14.19 6.05
C PHE A 261 6.14 14.50 6.54
N CYS A 262 5.62 13.72 7.50
CA CYS A 262 4.36 14.04 8.18
C CYS A 262 4.43 15.38 8.91
N ALA A 263 5.51 15.66 9.65
CA ALA A 263 5.71 16.93 10.33
C ALA A 263 5.79 18.11 9.34
N ILE A 264 6.52 17.94 8.23
CA ILE A 264 6.60 18.94 7.16
C ILE A 264 5.20 19.18 6.55
N ALA A 265 4.47 18.13 6.24
CA ALA A 265 3.13 18.22 5.68
C ALA A 265 2.14 18.88 6.65
N LEU A 266 2.24 18.60 7.97
CA LEU A 266 1.49 19.28 9.03
C LEU A 266 1.79 20.77 9.05
N LEU A 267 3.08 21.14 8.99
CA LEU A 267 3.51 22.53 8.96
C LEU A 267 2.99 23.27 7.71
N LEU A 268 3.16 22.68 6.54
CA LEU A 268 2.65 23.24 5.28
C LEU A 268 1.13 23.41 5.30
N THR A 269 0.42 22.43 5.85
CA THR A 269 -1.04 22.51 6.04
C THR A 269 -1.40 23.63 7.00
N ALA A 270 -0.71 23.77 8.12
CA ALA A 270 -0.93 24.84 9.09
C ALA A 270 -0.68 26.24 8.49
N LEU A 271 0.41 26.39 7.73
CA LEU A 271 0.74 27.62 7.03
C LEU A 271 -0.31 27.96 5.97
N SER A 272 -0.76 26.97 5.20
CA SER A 272 -1.81 27.14 4.20
C SER A 272 -3.12 27.58 4.84
N VAL A 273 -3.54 26.92 5.93
CA VAL A 273 -4.77 27.29 6.66
C VAL A 273 -4.64 28.68 7.27
N TYR A 274 -3.48 29.04 7.80
CA TYR A 274 -3.23 30.40 8.30
C TYR A 274 -3.33 31.45 7.17
N TRP A 275 -2.73 31.16 6.03
CA TRP A 275 -2.82 32.03 4.85
C TRP A 275 -4.28 32.18 4.35
N TYR A 276 -5.08 31.12 4.50
CA TYR A 276 -6.51 31.16 4.15
C TYR A 276 -7.33 31.94 5.15
N CYS A 277 -7.22 31.61 6.45
CA CYS A 277 -8.05 32.16 7.53
C CYS A 277 -7.62 33.56 8.00
N HIS A 278 -6.33 33.90 7.88
CA HIS A 278 -5.71 35.11 8.46
C HIS A 278 -6.03 35.34 9.94
N SER A 279 -6.23 34.28 10.70
CA SER A 279 -6.56 34.31 12.12
C SER A 279 -5.95 33.11 12.80
N LEU A 280 -5.06 33.35 13.77
CA LEU A 280 -4.38 32.28 14.51
C LEU A 280 -5.36 31.33 15.24
N PRO A 281 -6.38 31.83 15.97
CA PRO A 281 -7.37 30.94 16.61
C PRO A 281 -8.12 30.06 15.62
N PHE A 282 -8.57 30.61 14.47
CA PHE A 282 -9.25 29.84 13.45
C PHE A 282 -8.34 28.92 12.64
N THR A 283 -7.02 29.10 12.72
CA THR A 283 -6.04 28.14 12.17
C THR A 283 -5.78 26.99 13.14
N ILE A 284 -5.54 27.31 14.42
CA ILE A 284 -5.22 26.30 15.43
C ILE A 284 -6.40 25.34 15.67
N LEU A 285 -7.62 25.85 15.65
CA LEU A 285 -8.81 25.06 15.98
C LEU A 285 -9.03 23.82 15.10
N PRO A 286 -9.04 23.90 13.74
CA PRO A 286 -9.14 22.71 12.91
C PRO A 286 -7.97 21.74 13.10
N ILE A 287 -6.77 22.27 13.33
CA ILE A 287 -5.57 21.46 13.55
C ILE A 287 -5.68 20.66 14.85
N VAL A 288 -6.05 21.31 15.95
CA VAL A 288 -6.23 20.66 17.27
C VAL A 288 -7.34 19.62 17.19
N CYS A 289 -8.48 19.92 16.59
CA CYS A 289 -9.56 18.95 16.39
C CYS A 289 -9.12 17.75 15.55
N SER A 290 -8.29 18.00 14.53
CA SER A 290 -7.74 16.91 13.69
C SER A 290 -6.70 16.07 14.44
N LEU A 291 -5.84 16.66 15.23
CA LEU A 291 -4.89 15.95 16.10
C LEU A 291 -5.62 15.14 17.19
N THR A 292 -6.69 15.67 17.76
CA THR A 292 -7.53 14.93 18.72
C THR A 292 -8.04 13.63 18.15
N SER A 293 -8.55 13.63 16.90
CA SER A 293 -9.00 12.40 16.27
C SER A 293 -7.88 11.39 16.01
N LEU A 294 -6.64 11.86 15.74
CA LEU A 294 -5.48 10.98 15.63
C LEU A 294 -5.12 10.32 16.96
N VAL A 295 -5.16 11.08 18.03
CA VAL A 295 -4.93 10.54 19.38
C VAL A 295 -5.96 9.46 19.71
N TRP A 296 -7.23 9.69 19.40
CA TRP A 296 -8.29 8.69 19.61
C TRP A 296 -8.10 7.47 18.71
N GLN A 297 -7.71 7.67 17.46
CA GLN A 297 -7.39 6.60 16.53
C GLN A 297 -6.27 5.69 17.05
N PHE A 298 -5.13 6.27 17.43
CA PHE A 298 -3.99 5.52 17.95
C PHE A 298 -4.29 4.83 19.28
N GLY A 299 -4.97 5.56 20.20
CA GLY A 299 -5.37 5.00 21.47
C GLY A 299 -6.31 3.79 21.30
N THR A 300 -7.26 3.88 20.40
CA THR A 300 -8.20 2.78 20.09
C THR A 300 -7.50 1.58 19.43
N LEU A 301 -6.57 1.82 18.51
CA LEU A 301 -5.76 0.75 17.91
C LEU A 301 -5.02 -0.04 18.98
N LYS A 302 -4.36 0.66 19.90
CA LYS A 302 -3.66 0.02 21.03
C LYS A 302 -4.59 -0.78 21.93
N LEU A 303 -5.77 -0.23 22.25
CA LEU A 303 -6.80 -0.93 23.05
C LEU A 303 -7.29 -2.22 22.39
N PHE A 304 -7.35 -2.26 21.05
CA PHE A 304 -7.73 -3.47 20.29
C PHE A 304 -6.55 -4.43 20.03
N GLY A 305 -5.34 -4.11 20.56
CA GLY A 305 -4.16 -4.94 20.39
C GLY A 305 -3.47 -4.84 19.04
N TYR A 306 -3.82 -3.86 18.22
CA TYR A 306 -3.14 -3.61 16.95
C TYR A 306 -1.85 -2.80 17.15
N GLY A 307 -0.80 -3.15 16.38
CA GLY A 307 0.36 -2.31 16.16
C GLY A 307 0.18 -1.40 14.93
N LEU A 308 1.19 -0.65 14.58
CA LEU A 308 1.20 0.19 13.38
C LEU A 308 2.06 -0.48 12.30
N ASP A 309 1.42 -0.95 11.24
CA ASP A 309 2.09 -1.49 10.07
C ASP A 309 2.77 -0.36 9.25
N PRO A 310 3.92 -0.59 8.59
CA PRO A 310 4.58 0.40 7.74
C PRO A 310 3.70 1.02 6.67
N LEU A 311 2.75 0.27 6.10
CA LEU A 311 1.77 0.81 5.15
C LEU A 311 0.74 1.71 5.86
N ALA A 312 0.32 1.33 7.06
CA ALA A 312 -0.66 2.08 7.85
C ALA A 312 -0.10 3.39 8.44
N VAL A 313 1.22 3.60 8.46
CA VAL A 313 1.85 4.87 8.90
C VAL A 313 1.38 6.07 8.06
N LEU A 314 0.90 5.85 6.83
CA LEU A 314 0.39 6.91 5.97
C LEU A 314 -1.00 7.40 6.35
N VAL A 315 -1.80 6.54 6.96
CA VAL A 315 -3.20 6.82 7.32
C VAL A 315 -3.36 8.02 8.25
N PRO A 316 -2.56 8.20 9.31
CA PRO A 316 -2.64 9.34 10.20
C PRO A 316 -2.60 10.68 9.47
N PHE A 317 -1.71 10.80 8.48
CA PHE A 317 -1.63 12.04 7.71
C PHE A 317 -2.87 12.25 6.83
N LEU A 318 -3.37 11.20 6.15
CA LEU A 318 -4.60 11.28 5.36
C LEU A 318 -5.79 11.68 6.23
N VAL A 319 -5.96 11.02 7.37
CA VAL A 319 -7.01 11.33 8.33
C VAL A 319 -6.87 12.76 8.84
N PHE A 320 -5.66 13.20 9.19
CA PHE A 320 -5.40 14.59 9.60
C PHE A 320 -5.84 15.58 8.51
N SER A 321 -5.40 15.37 7.28
CA SER A 321 -5.68 16.26 6.16
C SER A 321 -7.17 16.35 5.81
N ILE A 322 -7.88 15.22 5.83
CA ILE A 322 -9.36 15.17 5.69
C ILE A 322 -10.01 16.02 6.78
N GLY A 323 -9.58 15.88 8.02
CA GLY A 323 -10.13 16.65 9.13
C GLY A 323 -9.87 18.15 8.99
N VAL A 324 -8.67 18.56 8.59
CA VAL A 324 -8.37 19.98 8.35
C VAL A 324 -9.23 20.52 7.21
N SER A 325 -9.44 19.75 6.12
CA SER A 325 -10.31 20.13 5.01
C SER A 325 -11.73 20.46 5.47
N HIS A 326 -12.34 19.55 6.24
CA HIS A 326 -13.68 19.79 6.81
C HIS A 326 -13.68 20.93 7.84
N GLY A 327 -12.60 21.06 8.61
CA GLY A 327 -12.44 22.18 9.54
C GLY A 327 -12.39 23.54 8.83
N VAL A 328 -11.70 23.64 7.71
CA VAL A 328 -11.67 24.86 6.88
C VAL A 328 -13.06 25.21 6.35
N GLN A 329 -13.87 24.21 5.96
CA GLN A 329 -15.26 24.44 5.54
C GLN A 329 -16.11 25.02 6.69
N GLN A 330 -15.93 24.52 7.92
CA GLN A 330 -16.59 25.07 9.11
C GLN A 330 -16.17 26.52 9.37
N ILE A 331 -14.87 26.81 9.35
CA ILE A 331 -14.34 28.16 9.53
C ILE A 331 -14.83 29.11 8.42
N ASN A 332 -14.89 28.65 7.17
CA ASN A 332 -15.43 29.44 6.07
C ASN A 332 -16.89 29.84 6.32
N TRP A 333 -17.69 28.89 6.84
CA TRP A 333 -19.09 29.17 7.20
C TRP A 333 -19.18 30.17 8.34
N ILE A 334 -18.45 29.95 9.44
CA ILE A 334 -18.41 30.88 10.58
C ILE A 334 -18.01 32.28 10.15
N THR A 335 -16.96 32.41 9.32
CA THR A 335 -16.49 33.69 8.82
C THR A 335 -17.56 34.43 8.00
N ARG A 336 -18.34 33.68 7.21
CA ARG A 336 -19.44 34.23 6.43
C ARG A 336 -20.54 34.77 7.34
N GLU A 337 -20.95 34.03 8.36
CA GLU A 337 -21.98 34.47 9.30
C GLU A 337 -21.55 35.65 10.15
N LEU A 338 -20.26 35.70 10.55
CA LEU A 338 -19.66 36.88 11.20
C LEU A 338 -19.74 38.13 10.31
N ALA A 339 -19.52 37.93 9.00
CA ALA A 339 -19.61 39.01 8.02
C ALA A 339 -21.05 39.56 7.83
N HIS A 340 -22.07 38.77 8.14
CA HIS A 340 -23.46 39.18 8.22
C HIS A 340 -23.84 39.82 9.57
N GLY A 341 -22.87 40.08 10.47
CA GLY A 341 -23.06 40.75 11.75
C GLY A 341 -23.51 39.86 12.91
N LYS A 342 -23.48 38.51 12.72
CA LYS A 342 -23.77 37.57 13.82
C LYS A 342 -22.62 37.52 14.83
N SER A 343 -22.94 37.26 16.12
CA SER A 343 -21.92 36.98 17.12
C SER A 343 -21.14 35.69 16.78
N THR A 344 -19.94 35.52 17.32
CA THR A 344 -19.14 34.27 17.10
C THR A 344 -19.90 33.05 17.61
N PHE A 345 -20.67 33.18 18.69
CA PHE A 345 -21.54 32.14 19.21
C PHE A 345 -22.62 31.73 18.21
N ASP A 346 -23.37 32.72 17.67
CA ASP A 346 -24.45 32.45 16.71
C ASP A 346 -23.90 31.96 15.36
N ALA A 347 -22.72 32.46 14.95
CA ALA A 347 -22.04 32.01 13.73
C ALA A 347 -21.58 30.55 13.85
N ALA A 348 -21.02 30.16 15.00
CA ALA A 348 -20.60 28.79 15.28
C ALA A 348 -21.81 27.84 15.34
N LYS A 349 -22.89 28.25 15.97
CA LYS A 349 -24.15 27.52 16.01
C LYS A 349 -24.75 27.33 14.62
N ALA A 350 -24.77 28.38 13.81
CA ALA A 350 -25.24 28.31 12.41
C ALA A 350 -24.34 27.41 11.54
N SER A 351 -23.02 27.36 11.78
CA SER A 351 -22.11 26.46 11.05
C SER A 351 -22.37 25.01 11.39
N PHE A 352 -22.65 24.68 12.65
CA PHE A 352 -23.04 23.34 13.06
C PHE A 352 -24.31 22.89 12.32
N SER A 353 -25.36 23.67 12.37
CA SER A 353 -26.64 23.32 11.73
C SER A 353 -26.53 23.22 10.22
N GLY A 354 -25.74 24.10 9.59
CA GLY A 354 -25.60 24.16 8.13
C GLY A 354 -24.69 23.09 7.54
N LEU A 355 -23.70 22.62 8.29
CA LEU A 355 -22.69 21.67 7.81
C LEU A 355 -22.80 20.26 8.42
N LEU A 356 -23.66 20.05 9.42
CA LEU A 356 -23.79 18.73 10.05
C LEU A 356 -24.17 17.64 9.04
N ILE A 357 -25.22 17.87 8.24
CA ILE A 357 -25.71 16.88 7.27
C ILE A 357 -24.74 16.69 6.10
N PRO A 358 -24.33 17.75 5.35
CA PRO A 358 -23.43 17.58 4.23
C PRO A 358 -22.03 17.09 4.67
N GLY A 359 -21.53 17.56 5.83
CA GLY A 359 -20.27 17.12 6.38
C GLY A 359 -20.29 15.65 6.85
N THR A 360 -21.40 15.21 7.49
CA THR A 360 -21.55 13.78 7.85
C THR A 360 -21.63 12.91 6.60
N LEU A 361 -22.32 13.36 5.55
CA LEU A 361 -22.39 12.60 4.29
C LEU A 361 -21.01 12.44 3.66
N ALA A 362 -20.24 13.52 3.57
CA ALA A 362 -18.90 13.51 3.04
C ALA A 362 -17.97 12.58 3.86
N LEU A 363 -17.97 12.67 5.18
CA LEU A 363 -17.20 11.76 6.03
C LEU A 363 -17.68 10.31 5.93
N LEU A 364 -18.97 10.09 5.73
CA LEU A 364 -19.53 8.74 5.57
C LEU A 364 -19.10 8.10 4.25
N THR A 365 -19.00 8.86 3.15
CA THR A 365 -18.47 8.34 1.87
C THR A 365 -17.02 7.95 1.99
N ALA A 366 -16.19 8.77 2.63
CA ALA A 366 -14.81 8.44 2.93
C ALA A 366 -14.69 7.20 3.84
N LEU A 367 -15.53 7.13 4.90
CA LEU A 367 -15.58 5.98 5.80
C LEU A 367 -15.94 4.68 5.05
N VAL A 368 -16.96 4.71 4.22
CA VAL A 368 -17.38 3.53 3.42
C VAL A 368 -16.26 3.10 2.49
N SER A 369 -15.54 4.02 1.86
CA SER A 369 -14.40 3.69 1.01
C SER A 369 -13.29 2.97 1.77
N PHE A 370 -13.00 3.35 3.02
CA PHE A 370 -12.07 2.60 3.86
C PHE A 370 -12.62 1.24 4.28
N VAL A 371 -13.90 1.17 4.64
CA VAL A 371 -14.55 -0.09 5.05
C VAL A 371 -14.54 -1.12 3.91
N THR A 372 -14.68 -0.70 2.64
CA THR A 372 -14.62 -1.64 1.51
C THR A 372 -13.26 -2.32 1.36
N LEU A 373 -12.17 -1.72 1.83
CA LEU A 373 -10.85 -2.35 1.86
C LEU A 373 -10.79 -3.59 2.77
N LEU A 374 -11.70 -3.73 3.74
CA LEU A 374 -11.79 -4.93 4.60
C LEU A 374 -12.14 -6.21 3.80
N LEU A 375 -12.68 -6.06 2.60
CA LEU A 375 -13.02 -7.18 1.72
C LEU A 375 -11.78 -7.86 1.13
N ILE A 376 -10.64 -7.18 1.13
CA ILE A 376 -9.39 -7.73 0.63
C ILE A 376 -8.81 -8.68 1.69
N PRO A 377 -8.53 -9.94 1.36
CA PRO A 377 -8.05 -10.93 2.33
C PRO A 377 -6.53 -10.82 2.59
N ILE A 378 -6.00 -9.60 2.66
CA ILE A 378 -4.62 -9.31 3.03
C ILE A 378 -4.61 -8.59 4.38
N PRO A 379 -4.03 -9.17 5.44
CA PRO A 379 -4.08 -8.63 6.81
C PRO A 379 -3.60 -7.18 6.89
N MET A 380 -2.52 -6.84 6.22
CA MET A 380 -1.96 -5.49 6.19
C MET A 380 -2.95 -4.45 5.63
N ILE A 381 -3.72 -4.78 4.58
CA ILE A 381 -4.76 -3.89 4.03
C ILE A 381 -5.95 -3.78 4.99
N ARG A 382 -6.33 -4.88 5.66
CA ARG A 382 -7.41 -4.86 6.66
C ARG A 382 -7.04 -3.99 7.86
N GLU A 383 -5.81 -4.07 8.35
CA GLU A 383 -5.33 -3.19 9.43
C GLU A 383 -5.33 -1.71 8.99
N LEU A 384 -4.89 -1.41 7.76
CA LEU A 384 -4.97 -0.08 7.18
C LEU A 384 -6.42 0.40 7.11
N ALA A 385 -7.34 -0.45 6.66
CA ALA A 385 -8.77 -0.14 6.57
C ALA A 385 -9.40 0.15 7.93
N ILE A 386 -9.10 -0.66 8.95
CA ILE A 386 -9.57 -0.44 10.34
C ILE A 386 -9.03 0.86 10.87
N THR A 387 -7.72 1.07 10.74
CA THR A 387 -7.03 2.28 11.20
C THR A 387 -7.65 3.54 10.59
N ALA A 388 -7.85 3.55 9.27
CA ALA A 388 -8.41 4.68 8.56
C ALA A 388 -9.90 4.90 8.88
N SER A 389 -10.67 3.82 8.97
CA SER A 389 -12.11 3.89 9.31
C SER A 389 -12.33 4.49 10.70
N LEU A 390 -11.54 4.08 11.70
CA LEU A 390 -11.57 4.66 13.05
C LEU A 390 -11.25 6.15 13.02
N GLY A 391 -10.16 6.51 12.32
CA GLY A 391 -9.73 7.91 12.23
C GLY A 391 -10.78 8.81 11.58
N VAL A 392 -11.37 8.39 10.45
CA VAL A 392 -12.43 9.15 9.77
C VAL A 392 -13.72 9.17 10.58
N GLY A 393 -14.07 8.04 11.21
CA GLY A 393 -15.25 7.96 12.09
C GLY A 393 -15.19 8.99 13.22
N TYR A 394 -14.03 9.14 13.86
CA TYR A 394 -13.82 10.15 14.91
C TYR A 394 -13.92 11.60 14.41
N LYS A 395 -13.71 11.86 13.10
CA LYS A 395 -13.90 13.19 12.51
C LYS A 395 -15.34 13.68 12.62
N ILE A 396 -16.31 12.78 12.61
CA ILE A 396 -17.71 13.17 12.82
C ILE A 396 -17.87 13.90 14.18
N VAL A 397 -17.19 13.41 15.21
CA VAL A 397 -17.24 14.04 16.53
C VAL A 397 -16.32 15.26 16.60
N THR A 398 -15.05 15.12 16.19
CA THR A 398 -14.06 16.19 16.39
C THR A 398 -14.25 17.38 15.45
N ASN A 399 -14.68 17.18 14.23
CA ASN A 399 -14.84 18.27 13.26
C ASN A 399 -16.27 18.82 13.19
N LEU A 400 -17.30 17.98 13.36
CA LEU A 400 -18.68 18.45 13.21
C LEU A 400 -19.30 18.86 14.55
N ILE A 401 -18.79 18.36 15.69
CA ILE A 401 -19.30 18.72 17.02
C ILE A 401 -18.28 19.55 17.81
N MET A 402 -17.08 19.01 18.05
CA MET A 402 -16.07 19.65 18.89
C MET A 402 -15.63 21.01 18.31
N LEU A 403 -15.37 21.08 16.99
CA LEU A 403 -14.87 22.30 16.36
C LEU A 403 -15.86 23.46 16.44
N PRO A 404 -17.15 23.36 16.07
CA PRO A 404 -18.10 24.48 16.23
C PRO A 404 -18.29 24.89 17.68
N VAL A 405 -18.36 23.90 18.61
CA VAL A 405 -18.48 24.20 20.05
C VAL A 405 -17.25 24.96 20.56
N ALA A 406 -16.04 24.54 20.17
CA ALA A 406 -14.81 25.24 20.54
C ALA A 406 -14.70 26.62 19.86
N ALA A 407 -15.14 26.75 18.60
CA ALA A 407 -15.17 28.04 17.88
C ALA A 407 -16.07 29.08 18.58
N SER A 408 -17.11 28.64 19.27
CA SER A 408 -18.02 29.55 20.01
C SER A 408 -17.35 30.33 21.17
N PHE A 409 -16.15 29.91 21.59
CA PHE A 409 -15.34 30.63 22.60
C PHE A 409 -14.34 31.60 22.01
N VAL A 410 -14.13 31.57 20.69
CA VAL A 410 -13.15 32.43 20.04
C VAL A 410 -13.65 33.87 20.01
N ARG A 411 -12.84 34.80 20.52
CA ARG A 411 -13.09 36.24 20.39
C ARG A 411 -12.39 36.78 19.16
N VAL A 412 -13.14 37.38 18.29
CA VAL A 412 -12.66 37.91 16.99
C VAL A 412 -12.78 39.43 17.00
N LYS A 413 -11.76 40.13 16.47
CA LYS A 413 -11.81 41.59 16.32
C LYS A 413 -12.87 42.01 15.29
N ASP A 414 -13.63 43.04 15.51
CA ASP A 414 -14.69 43.54 14.62
C ASP A 414 -14.20 43.77 13.20
N THR A 415 -12.95 44.18 13.02
CA THR A 415 -12.31 44.41 11.72
C THR A 415 -12.02 43.12 10.96
N TYR A 416 -12.06 41.94 11.59
CA TYR A 416 -11.76 40.65 10.94
C TYR A 416 -12.77 40.31 9.84
N ALA A 417 -14.05 40.40 10.17
CA ALA A 417 -15.14 40.04 9.25
C ALA A 417 -15.09 40.92 7.98
N ALA A 418 -14.88 42.22 8.10
CA ALA A 418 -14.74 43.13 6.99
C ALA A 418 -13.52 42.83 6.11
N ARG A 419 -12.37 42.53 6.72
CA ARG A 419 -11.15 42.16 5.97
C ARG A 419 -11.29 40.80 5.27
N ALA A 420 -11.93 39.85 5.89
CA ALA A 420 -12.20 38.54 5.31
C ALA A 420 -13.12 38.63 4.08
N LEU A 421 -14.14 39.49 4.13
CA LEU A 421 -15.02 39.77 2.99
C LEU A 421 -14.27 40.36 1.80
N LEU A 422 -13.46 41.42 2.05
CA LEU A 422 -12.67 42.07 0.99
C LEU A 422 -11.73 41.09 0.30
N LYS A 423 -10.99 40.27 1.08
CA LYS A 423 -10.09 39.25 0.54
C LYS A 423 -10.81 38.14 -0.19
N ARG A 424 -12.02 37.78 0.26
CA ARG A 424 -12.87 36.79 -0.41
C ARG A 424 -13.30 37.31 -1.76
N SER A 425 -13.76 38.57 -1.85
CA SER A 425 -14.17 39.21 -3.12
C SER A 425 -12.99 39.21 -4.12
N GLN A 426 -11.80 39.56 -3.68
CA GLN A 426 -10.60 39.53 -4.54
C GLN A 426 -10.26 38.11 -5.03
N ARG A 427 -10.35 37.10 -4.14
CA ARG A 427 -10.07 35.68 -4.48
C ARG A 427 -11.16 35.10 -5.38
N SER A 428 -12.38 35.53 -5.32
CA SER A 428 -13.50 35.05 -6.13
C SER A 428 -13.55 35.62 -7.54
N ALA A 429 -12.80 36.67 -7.85
CA ALA A 429 -12.87 37.33 -9.13
C ALA A 429 -12.65 36.41 -10.34
N TRP A 430 -11.67 35.52 -10.25
CA TRP A 430 -11.41 34.54 -11.32
C TRP A 430 -12.42 33.39 -11.35
N LEU A 431 -13.17 33.11 -10.26
CA LEU A 431 -14.24 32.12 -10.24
C LEU A 431 -15.41 32.53 -11.17
N HIS A 432 -15.62 33.80 -11.43
CA HIS A 432 -16.59 34.25 -12.45
C HIS A 432 -16.22 33.71 -13.83
N LEU A 433 -14.92 33.64 -14.16
CA LEU A 433 -14.47 33.01 -15.40
C LEU A 433 -14.79 31.52 -15.43
N LEU A 434 -14.51 30.81 -14.30
CA LEU A 434 -14.82 29.40 -14.17
C LEU A 434 -16.33 29.13 -14.18
N ALA A 435 -17.14 30.03 -13.60
CA ALA A 435 -18.59 29.89 -13.58
C ALA A 435 -19.20 29.96 -15.00
N LYS A 436 -18.53 30.59 -16.00
CA LYS A 436 -18.94 30.55 -17.40
C LYS A 436 -19.01 29.17 -18.02
N VAL A 437 -18.39 28.16 -17.37
CA VAL A 437 -18.55 26.74 -17.75
C VAL A 437 -20.02 26.30 -17.67
N ALA A 438 -20.84 26.93 -16.82
CA ALA A 438 -22.26 26.64 -16.72
C ALA A 438 -23.07 27.20 -17.92
N GLU A 439 -22.50 28.06 -18.77
CA GLU A 439 -23.16 28.49 -20.00
C GLU A 439 -23.30 27.32 -20.97
N PRO A 440 -24.46 27.11 -21.63
CA PRO A 440 -24.72 25.92 -22.46
C PRO A 440 -23.68 25.64 -23.54
N ARG A 441 -23.13 26.68 -24.19
CA ARG A 441 -22.11 26.53 -25.23
C ARG A 441 -20.78 26.03 -24.63
N ASN A 442 -20.33 26.61 -23.53
CA ASN A 442 -19.09 26.26 -22.85
C ASN A 442 -19.21 24.89 -22.20
N ALA A 443 -20.38 24.57 -21.62
CA ALA A 443 -20.68 23.26 -21.07
C ALA A 443 -20.57 22.14 -22.12
N LEU A 444 -21.03 22.37 -23.38
CA LEU A 444 -20.85 21.39 -24.45
C LEU A 444 -19.37 21.14 -24.75
N ILE A 445 -18.59 22.19 -24.86
CA ILE A 445 -17.14 22.09 -25.11
C ILE A 445 -16.48 21.28 -24.02
N VAL A 446 -16.78 21.59 -22.75
CA VAL A 446 -16.23 20.87 -21.60
C VAL A 446 -16.64 19.40 -21.63
N LEU A 447 -17.88 19.08 -21.97
CA LEU A 447 -18.33 17.67 -22.05
C LEU A 447 -17.62 16.91 -23.18
N VAL A 448 -17.46 17.52 -24.34
CA VAL A 448 -16.76 16.89 -25.48
C VAL A 448 -15.29 16.67 -25.15
N VAL A 449 -14.62 17.67 -24.56
CA VAL A 449 -13.23 17.53 -24.12
C VAL A 449 -13.10 16.46 -23.03
N SER A 450 -13.99 16.46 -22.03
CA SER A 450 -14.00 15.43 -20.97
C SER A 450 -14.24 14.03 -21.52
N ALA A 451 -15.13 13.89 -22.52
CA ALA A 451 -15.37 12.61 -23.20
C ALA A 451 -14.14 12.14 -24.00
N GLY A 452 -13.43 13.06 -24.67
CA GLY A 452 -12.19 12.76 -25.37
C GLY A 452 -11.08 12.30 -24.42
N ILE A 453 -10.88 13.03 -23.31
CA ILE A 453 -9.94 12.66 -22.26
C ILE A 453 -10.31 11.29 -21.67
N PHE A 454 -11.58 11.05 -21.42
CA PHE A 454 -12.05 9.78 -20.89
C PHE A 454 -11.76 8.61 -21.85
N ALA A 455 -12.07 8.77 -23.14
CA ALA A 455 -11.80 7.75 -24.16
C ALA A 455 -10.29 7.43 -24.24
N THR A 456 -9.44 8.46 -24.23
CA THR A 456 -7.98 8.30 -24.21
C THR A 456 -7.52 7.61 -22.93
N ALA A 457 -8.02 8.04 -21.78
CA ALA A 457 -7.66 7.44 -20.51
C ALA A 457 -8.07 5.96 -20.39
N VAL A 458 -9.26 5.59 -20.90
CA VAL A 458 -9.72 4.20 -20.98
C VAL A 458 -8.84 3.38 -21.92
N TRP A 459 -8.45 3.94 -23.05
CA TRP A 459 -7.57 3.26 -23.99
C TRP A 459 -6.19 2.99 -23.39
N GLU A 460 -5.56 4.01 -22.84
CA GLU A 460 -4.23 3.94 -22.26
C GLU A 460 -4.17 3.11 -20.97
N SER A 461 -5.27 3.03 -20.22
CA SER A 461 -5.32 2.26 -18.98
C SER A 461 -5.33 0.73 -19.17
N ARG A 462 -5.49 0.24 -20.41
CA ARG A 462 -5.55 -1.21 -20.72
C ARG A 462 -4.22 -1.92 -20.44
N ASP A 463 -3.11 -1.23 -20.68
CA ASP A 463 -1.76 -1.80 -20.55
C ASP A 463 -1.15 -1.58 -19.16
N ARG A 464 -1.98 -1.28 -18.15
CA ARG A 464 -1.49 -1.17 -16.77
C ARG A 464 -1.01 -2.52 -16.25
N VAL A 465 0.06 -2.50 -15.50
CA VAL A 465 0.64 -3.71 -14.92
C VAL A 465 0.20 -3.86 -13.46
N VAL A 466 -0.27 -5.05 -13.10
CA VAL A 466 -0.54 -5.44 -11.72
C VAL A 466 0.73 -6.01 -11.12
N GLY A 467 1.13 -5.49 -9.96
CA GLY A 467 2.35 -5.84 -9.26
C GLY A 467 3.51 -4.89 -9.54
N THR A 468 4.70 -5.30 -9.16
CA THR A 468 5.90 -4.47 -9.19
C THR A 468 6.57 -4.45 -10.56
N LEU A 469 7.13 -3.30 -10.93
CA LEU A 469 7.87 -3.10 -12.19
C LEU A 469 9.39 -3.05 -11.96
N GLN A 470 9.83 -3.11 -10.69
CA GLN A 470 11.24 -2.98 -10.33
C GLN A 470 11.92 -4.34 -10.12
N PRO A 471 13.23 -4.45 -10.44
CA PRO A 471 13.95 -5.70 -10.27
C PRO A 471 14.22 -6.08 -8.81
N GLY A 472 14.43 -5.10 -7.91
CA GLY A 472 14.71 -5.31 -6.49
C GLY A 472 13.49 -5.22 -5.60
N ALA A 473 13.72 -4.98 -4.30
CA ALA A 473 12.65 -4.80 -3.31
C ALA A 473 11.73 -3.64 -3.70
N PRO A 474 10.44 -3.91 -3.92
CA PRO A 474 9.51 -2.92 -4.48
C PRO A 474 9.19 -1.77 -3.54
N GLU A 475 9.35 -1.99 -2.24
CA GLU A 475 9.09 -1.01 -1.20
C GLU A 475 10.17 0.08 -1.14
N LEU A 476 11.38 -0.24 -1.60
CA LEU A 476 12.55 0.63 -1.54
C LEU A 476 12.81 1.31 -2.88
N ARG A 477 13.41 2.50 -2.86
CA ARG A 477 13.82 3.16 -4.11
C ARG A 477 14.93 2.38 -4.82
N PRO A 478 15.00 2.42 -6.17
CA PRO A 478 16.05 1.73 -6.93
C PRO A 478 17.47 2.12 -6.50
N GLY A 479 17.68 3.37 -6.09
CA GLY A 479 18.97 3.89 -5.64
C GLY A 479 19.33 3.59 -4.17
N THR A 480 18.51 2.87 -3.40
CA THR A 480 18.86 2.47 -2.04
C THR A 480 19.99 1.47 -2.02
N ARG A 481 20.70 1.41 -0.89
CA ARG A 481 21.82 0.48 -0.74
C ARG A 481 21.38 -0.96 -0.97
N TYR A 482 20.27 -1.39 -0.39
CA TYR A 482 19.72 -2.72 -0.56
C TYR A 482 19.48 -3.08 -2.04
N ASN A 483 18.80 -2.21 -2.79
CA ASN A 483 18.49 -2.49 -4.21
C ASN A 483 19.75 -2.46 -5.10
N ARG A 484 20.74 -1.62 -4.78
CA ARG A 484 22.03 -1.65 -5.47
C ARG A 484 22.78 -2.96 -5.21
N ASP A 485 22.81 -3.40 -3.95
CA ASP A 485 23.41 -4.68 -3.55
C ASP A 485 22.71 -5.85 -4.26
N ALA A 486 21.36 -5.85 -4.28
CA ALA A 486 20.56 -6.88 -4.96
C ALA A 486 20.87 -6.99 -6.47
N VAL A 487 20.89 -5.86 -7.16
CA VAL A 487 21.22 -5.82 -8.60
C VAL A 487 22.68 -6.26 -8.85
N ALA A 488 23.61 -5.84 -8.00
CA ALA A 488 25.02 -6.23 -8.13
C ALA A 488 25.21 -7.74 -7.93
N ILE A 489 24.55 -8.34 -6.97
CA ILE A 489 24.58 -9.78 -6.71
C ILE A 489 23.97 -10.54 -7.90
N ALA A 490 22.77 -10.16 -8.34
CA ALA A 490 22.10 -10.84 -9.45
C ALA A 490 22.87 -10.74 -10.79
N SER A 491 23.63 -9.66 -11.00
CA SER A 491 24.43 -9.51 -12.23
C SER A 491 25.69 -10.34 -12.23
N ASN A 492 26.25 -10.66 -11.06
CA ASN A 492 27.57 -11.30 -10.95
C ASN A 492 27.50 -12.79 -10.54
N PHE A 493 26.34 -13.24 -10.03
CA PHE A 493 26.15 -14.63 -9.60
C PHE A 493 25.00 -15.27 -10.35
N ASP A 494 24.95 -16.61 -10.36
CA ASP A 494 23.84 -17.41 -10.86
C ASP A 494 22.74 -17.60 -9.80
N VAL A 495 22.78 -16.80 -8.78
CA VAL A 495 21.79 -16.71 -7.71
C VAL A 495 20.87 -15.54 -8.03
N GLY A 496 19.59 -15.83 -8.26
CA GLY A 496 18.59 -14.79 -8.53
C GLY A 496 18.33 -13.89 -7.32
N ILE A 497 17.72 -12.75 -7.56
CA ILE A 497 17.26 -11.84 -6.50
C ILE A 497 16.13 -12.48 -5.70
N ASP A 498 15.32 -13.29 -6.37
CA ASP A 498 14.13 -13.91 -5.81
C ASP A 498 14.08 -15.42 -6.14
N TRP A 499 13.25 -16.14 -5.43
CA TRP A 499 13.12 -17.58 -5.59
C TRP A 499 11.67 -18.03 -5.47
N LEU A 500 11.34 -19.02 -6.30
CA LEU A 500 10.06 -19.67 -6.40
C LEU A 500 10.21 -21.15 -6.16
N SER A 501 9.50 -21.71 -5.19
CA SER A 501 9.47 -23.15 -4.96
C SER A 501 8.18 -23.72 -5.51
N VAL A 502 8.31 -24.70 -6.39
CA VAL A 502 7.22 -25.52 -6.90
C VAL A 502 7.26 -26.84 -6.16
N VAL A 503 6.15 -27.18 -5.52
CA VAL A 503 6.00 -28.44 -4.80
C VAL A 503 5.30 -29.45 -5.70
N ILE A 504 5.88 -30.62 -5.84
CA ILE A 504 5.29 -31.79 -6.47
C ILE A 504 4.79 -32.67 -5.35
N ALA A 505 3.47 -32.67 -5.14
CA ALA A 505 2.81 -33.53 -4.15
C ALA A 505 2.49 -34.87 -4.78
N ALA A 506 2.78 -35.93 -4.05
CA ALA A 506 2.60 -37.32 -4.49
C ALA A 506 2.05 -38.17 -3.34
N PRO A 507 1.66 -39.43 -3.54
CA PRO A 507 1.34 -40.34 -2.43
C PRO A 507 2.52 -40.53 -1.48
N PRO A 508 2.25 -40.88 -0.21
CA PRO A 508 3.32 -41.28 0.73
C PRO A 508 4.20 -42.38 0.13
N ASP A 509 5.45 -42.45 0.57
CA ASP A 509 6.46 -43.40 0.13
C ASP A 509 6.87 -43.33 -1.35
N SER A 510 6.64 -42.19 -2.01
CA SER A 510 7.07 -41.93 -3.40
C SER A 510 8.60 -42.02 -3.62
N CYS A 511 9.39 -42.11 -2.54
CA CYS A 511 10.82 -42.45 -2.59
C CYS A 511 11.09 -43.90 -3.01
N ALA A 512 10.10 -44.75 -3.11
CA ALA A 512 10.26 -46.12 -3.57
C ALA A 512 10.18 -46.25 -5.11
N SER A 513 9.72 -45.19 -5.80
CA SER A 513 9.54 -45.20 -7.26
C SER A 513 10.12 -43.93 -7.90
N PRO A 514 10.86 -44.04 -9.01
CA PRO A 514 11.48 -42.88 -9.66
C PRO A 514 10.49 -41.96 -10.42
N GLU A 515 9.22 -42.31 -10.54
CA GLU A 515 8.24 -41.61 -11.36
C GLU A 515 8.10 -40.11 -10.97
N VAL A 516 8.03 -39.82 -9.68
CA VAL A 516 7.92 -38.44 -9.16
C VAL A 516 9.19 -37.64 -9.46
N ALA A 517 10.35 -38.28 -9.31
CA ALA A 517 11.64 -37.66 -9.63
C ALA A 517 11.78 -37.40 -11.13
N VAL A 518 11.38 -38.33 -11.98
CA VAL A 518 11.40 -38.19 -13.46
C VAL A 518 10.45 -37.06 -13.87
N TYR A 519 9.27 -36.98 -13.25
CA TYR A 519 8.35 -35.86 -13.49
C TYR A 519 8.99 -34.50 -13.10
N GLY A 520 9.62 -34.42 -11.94
CA GLY A 520 10.32 -33.22 -11.48
C GLY A 520 11.52 -32.85 -12.36
N ASP A 521 12.28 -33.83 -12.88
CA ASP A 521 13.39 -33.60 -13.81
C ASP A 521 12.90 -33.04 -15.15
N SER A 522 11.81 -33.62 -15.69
CA SER A 522 11.17 -33.17 -16.93
C SER A 522 10.66 -31.72 -16.77
N MET A 523 10.05 -31.41 -15.63
CA MET A 523 9.62 -30.04 -15.32
C MET A 523 10.83 -29.09 -15.23
N ALA A 524 11.87 -29.46 -14.50
CA ALA A 524 13.07 -28.65 -14.35
C ALA A 524 13.74 -28.39 -15.72
N TYR A 525 13.77 -29.40 -16.58
CA TYR A 525 14.29 -29.28 -17.95
C TYR A 525 13.47 -28.28 -18.79
N ALA A 526 12.15 -28.39 -18.78
CA ALA A 526 11.26 -27.51 -19.52
C ALA A 526 11.36 -26.06 -19.05
N LEU A 527 11.56 -25.84 -17.74
CA LEU A 527 11.62 -24.50 -17.16
C LEU A 527 12.96 -23.79 -17.32
N ARG A 528 14.04 -24.47 -17.70
CA ARG A 528 15.38 -23.88 -17.90
C ARG A 528 15.41 -22.79 -18.97
N SER A 529 14.57 -22.92 -19.99
CA SER A 529 14.50 -21.97 -21.11
C SER A 529 13.51 -20.84 -20.90
N VAL A 530 12.81 -20.82 -19.75
CA VAL A 530 11.81 -19.78 -19.46
C VAL A 530 12.52 -18.47 -19.12
N PRO A 531 12.19 -17.36 -19.82
CA PRO A 531 12.80 -16.07 -19.55
C PRO A 531 12.61 -15.66 -18.08
N GLY A 532 13.69 -15.22 -17.44
CA GLY A 532 13.70 -14.81 -16.04
C GLY A 532 14.06 -15.93 -15.06
N VAL A 533 14.20 -17.18 -15.49
CA VAL A 533 14.78 -18.26 -14.68
C VAL A 533 16.30 -18.20 -14.83
N VAL A 534 17.02 -18.06 -13.74
CA VAL A 534 18.49 -18.00 -13.70
C VAL A 534 19.10 -19.36 -13.45
N SER A 535 18.59 -20.07 -12.43
CA SER A 535 19.02 -21.41 -12.07
C SER A 535 17.88 -22.23 -11.49
N ILE A 536 18.02 -23.54 -11.57
CA ILE A 536 17.04 -24.49 -11.02
C ILE A 536 17.77 -25.52 -10.17
N THR A 537 17.30 -25.69 -8.96
CA THR A 537 17.71 -26.80 -8.10
C THR A 537 16.49 -27.64 -7.77
N SER A 538 16.63 -28.94 -7.80
CA SER A 538 15.50 -29.86 -7.60
C SER A 538 15.95 -31.15 -6.93
N TYR A 539 15.00 -31.83 -6.32
CA TYR A 539 15.20 -33.18 -5.80
C TYR A 539 15.79 -34.12 -6.88
N ALA A 540 15.22 -34.09 -8.09
CA ALA A 540 15.72 -34.90 -9.20
C ALA A 540 17.13 -34.49 -9.64
N GLY A 541 17.46 -33.22 -9.61
CA GLY A 541 18.82 -32.72 -9.88
C GLY A 541 19.83 -33.26 -8.88
N MET A 542 19.47 -33.30 -7.61
CA MET A 542 20.31 -33.90 -6.57
C MET A 542 20.51 -35.40 -6.78
N LEU A 543 19.44 -36.14 -7.10
CA LEU A 543 19.54 -37.57 -7.44
C LEU A 543 20.53 -37.81 -8.59
N ARG A 544 20.48 -37.01 -9.63
CA ARG A 544 21.40 -37.09 -10.78
C ARG A 544 22.85 -36.88 -10.36
N THR A 545 23.09 -35.84 -9.56
CA THR A 545 24.44 -35.52 -9.07
C THR A 545 24.99 -36.63 -8.17
N TYR A 546 24.19 -37.12 -7.25
CA TYR A 546 24.61 -38.24 -6.35
C TYR A 546 24.79 -39.52 -7.14
N ASN A 547 23.89 -39.89 -8.06
CA ASN A 547 24.02 -41.08 -8.87
C ASN A 547 25.31 -41.05 -9.74
N GLN A 548 25.61 -39.88 -10.35
CA GLN A 548 26.86 -39.70 -11.07
C GLN A 548 28.07 -39.88 -10.14
N GLY A 549 28.04 -39.27 -8.95
CA GLY A 549 29.12 -39.35 -7.98
C GLY A 549 29.39 -40.79 -7.53
N TYR A 550 28.33 -41.55 -7.13
CA TYR A 550 28.46 -42.94 -6.76
C TYR A 550 28.91 -43.90 -7.88
N ASN A 551 28.82 -43.42 -9.13
CA ASN A 551 29.31 -44.16 -10.32
C ASN A 551 30.56 -43.50 -10.91
N GLU A 552 31.50 -43.15 -10.04
CA GLU A 552 32.84 -42.65 -10.42
C GLU A 552 32.82 -41.41 -11.31
N GLY A 553 31.76 -40.57 -11.20
CA GLY A 553 31.56 -39.37 -11.97
C GLY A 553 31.25 -39.56 -13.46
N ASN A 554 30.92 -40.78 -13.83
CA ASN A 554 30.56 -41.09 -15.22
C ASN A 554 29.41 -40.23 -15.69
N PRO A 555 29.60 -39.37 -16.72
CA PRO A 555 28.55 -38.47 -17.22
C PRO A 555 27.29 -39.20 -17.67
N LYS A 556 27.39 -40.46 -18.09
CA LYS A 556 26.24 -41.30 -18.47
C LYS A 556 25.34 -41.63 -17.28
N MET A 557 25.86 -41.56 -16.06
CA MET A 557 25.15 -41.84 -14.84
C MET A 557 24.53 -40.57 -14.20
N ALA A 558 24.69 -39.43 -14.86
CA ALA A 558 24.00 -38.18 -14.49
C ALA A 558 22.51 -38.21 -14.85
N VAL A 559 21.82 -39.26 -14.41
CA VAL A 559 20.41 -39.55 -14.66
C VAL A 559 19.73 -39.94 -13.35
N VAL A 560 18.41 -39.78 -13.28
CA VAL A 560 17.62 -40.31 -12.17
C VAL A 560 17.76 -41.85 -12.20
N PRO A 561 18.21 -42.51 -11.11
CA PRO A 561 18.39 -43.96 -11.14
C PRO A 561 17.02 -44.67 -11.24
N PHE A 562 16.96 -45.71 -12.08
CA PHE A 562 15.75 -46.52 -12.27
C PHE A 562 15.73 -47.77 -11.40
N ASP A 563 16.91 -48.22 -10.88
CA ASP A 563 16.97 -49.28 -9.91
C ASP A 563 16.36 -48.83 -8.57
N PRO A 564 15.32 -49.53 -8.05
CA PRO A 564 14.61 -49.09 -6.85
C PRO A 564 15.48 -49.05 -5.61
N ILE A 565 16.46 -49.95 -5.47
CA ILE A 565 17.35 -49.99 -4.30
C ILE A 565 18.30 -48.79 -4.30
N ASN A 566 18.92 -48.52 -5.42
CA ASN A 566 19.80 -47.39 -5.62
C ASN A 566 19.03 -46.07 -5.46
N TYR A 567 17.84 -45.99 -6.06
CA TYR A 567 16.96 -44.81 -5.95
C TYR A 567 16.58 -44.53 -4.49
N ALA A 568 16.15 -45.57 -3.72
CA ALA A 568 15.76 -45.42 -2.32
C ALA A 568 16.96 -45.02 -1.43
N SER A 569 18.15 -45.61 -1.69
CA SER A 569 19.37 -45.26 -0.99
C SER A 569 19.74 -43.79 -1.15
N LEU A 570 19.77 -43.30 -2.40
CA LEU A 570 20.08 -41.91 -2.68
C LEU A 570 18.99 -40.94 -2.15
N SER A 571 17.73 -41.33 -2.22
CA SER A 571 16.61 -40.56 -1.66
C SER A 571 16.77 -40.35 -0.14
N THR A 572 17.26 -41.37 0.58
CA THR A 572 17.53 -41.29 2.00
C THR A 572 18.63 -40.26 2.31
N GLU A 573 19.68 -40.22 1.52
CA GLU A 573 20.75 -39.24 1.68
C GLU A 573 20.25 -37.82 1.41
N ILE A 574 19.48 -37.63 0.36
CA ILE A 574 18.89 -36.30 0.01
C ILE A 574 17.87 -35.88 1.07
N GLY A 575 17.14 -36.82 1.69
CA GLY A 575 16.18 -36.54 2.76
C GLY A 575 16.81 -35.90 4.00
N ARG A 576 18.14 -35.99 4.17
CA ARG A 576 18.90 -35.27 5.18
C ARG A 576 19.11 -33.81 4.87
N VAL A 577 18.94 -33.40 3.60
CA VAL A 577 19.09 -32.02 3.14
C VAL A 577 17.72 -31.37 3.12
N ARG A 578 17.55 -30.34 3.91
CA ARG A 578 16.29 -29.57 3.95
C ARG A 578 16.00 -28.94 2.58
N GLY A 579 14.75 -28.82 2.25
CA GLY A 579 14.26 -28.08 1.08
C GLY A 579 13.73 -28.97 -0.05
N TYR A 580 14.14 -30.21 -0.16
CA TYR A 580 13.87 -31.03 -1.34
C TYR A 580 12.84 -32.13 -1.13
N LEU A 581 12.70 -32.65 0.08
CA LEU A 581 11.91 -33.82 0.39
C LEU A 581 11.35 -33.72 1.81
N ASN A 582 10.12 -34.18 2.04
CA ASN A 582 9.57 -34.36 3.36
C ASN A 582 9.78 -35.78 3.90
N LYS A 583 9.47 -36.01 5.17
CA LYS A 583 9.80 -37.28 5.88
C LYS A 583 9.09 -38.52 5.32
N ASP A 584 7.87 -38.38 4.82
CA ASP A 584 7.05 -39.45 4.25
C ASP A 584 7.14 -39.51 2.71
N CYS A 585 8.05 -38.77 2.11
CA CYS A 585 8.25 -38.70 0.67
C CYS A 585 6.99 -38.36 -0.17
N SER A 586 6.00 -37.71 0.45
CA SER A 586 4.81 -37.22 -0.26
C SER A 586 5.01 -35.87 -0.93
N MET A 587 6.16 -35.26 -0.75
CA MET A 587 6.50 -33.96 -1.32
C MET A 587 7.94 -33.96 -1.83
N THR A 588 8.10 -33.53 -3.07
CA THR A 588 9.40 -33.12 -3.62
C THR A 588 9.32 -31.70 -4.13
N ALA A 589 10.46 -30.99 -4.17
CA ALA A 589 10.49 -29.59 -4.58
C ALA A 589 11.40 -29.32 -5.76
N VAL A 590 10.97 -28.35 -6.57
CA VAL A 590 11.77 -27.69 -7.61
C VAL A 590 11.87 -26.21 -7.25
N HIS A 591 13.08 -25.73 -7.02
CA HIS A 591 13.38 -24.33 -6.68
C HIS A 591 13.91 -23.61 -7.90
N LEU A 592 13.29 -22.52 -8.23
CA LEU A 592 13.62 -21.65 -9.36
C LEU A 592 14.19 -20.34 -8.81
N SER A 593 15.41 -20.01 -9.16
CA SER A 593 15.99 -18.70 -8.90
C SER A 593 15.60 -17.74 -10.01
N LEU A 594 15.05 -16.59 -9.65
CA LEU A 594 14.53 -15.60 -10.58
C LEU A 594 15.48 -14.41 -10.72
N ALA A 595 15.64 -13.93 -11.95
CA ALA A 595 16.53 -12.82 -12.28
C ALA A 595 16.13 -11.51 -11.61
N ASP A 596 14.83 -11.31 -11.38
CA ASP A 596 14.30 -10.10 -10.79
C ASP A 596 12.96 -10.37 -10.07
N HIS A 597 12.49 -9.35 -9.36
CA HIS A 597 11.23 -9.39 -8.60
C HIS A 597 10.04 -8.80 -9.38
N LYS A 598 10.16 -8.62 -10.70
CA LYS A 598 9.10 -8.04 -11.51
C LYS A 598 7.88 -8.96 -11.61
N ALA A 599 6.71 -8.36 -11.52
CA ALA A 599 5.45 -9.09 -11.66
C ALA A 599 5.35 -9.84 -13.00
N THR A 600 5.88 -9.27 -14.08
CA THR A 600 5.90 -9.92 -15.41
C THR A 600 6.75 -11.18 -15.44
N THR A 601 7.93 -11.16 -14.80
CA THR A 601 8.83 -12.32 -14.67
C THR A 601 8.16 -13.41 -13.85
N ILE A 602 7.65 -13.08 -12.67
CA ILE A 602 6.99 -14.03 -11.77
C ILE A 602 5.76 -14.66 -12.46
N LYS A 603 4.89 -13.84 -13.06
CA LYS A 603 3.68 -14.30 -13.77
C LYS A 603 4.03 -15.19 -14.97
N GLY A 604 5.10 -14.85 -15.71
CA GLY A 604 5.59 -15.64 -16.83
C GLY A 604 6.05 -17.03 -16.39
N VAL A 605 6.86 -17.11 -15.34
CA VAL A 605 7.37 -18.38 -14.79
C VAL A 605 6.23 -19.24 -14.25
N ILE A 606 5.30 -18.65 -13.46
CA ILE A 606 4.13 -19.39 -12.95
C ILE A 606 3.25 -19.91 -14.09
N SER A 607 3.06 -19.12 -15.14
CA SER A 607 2.29 -19.55 -16.32
C SER A 607 2.95 -20.72 -17.03
N ALA A 608 4.29 -20.74 -17.13
CA ALA A 608 5.03 -21.84 -17.69
C ALA A 608 4.92 -23.12 -16.85
N VAL A 609 4.99 -23.01 -15.51
CA VAL A 609 4.78 -24.15 -14.60
C VAL A 609 3.37 -24.71 -14.75
N ARG A 610 2.34 -23.86 -14.80
CA ARG A 610 0.95 -24.29 -15.01
C ARG A 610 0.75 -24.94 -16.38
N ALA A 611 1.35 -24.38 -17.42
CA ALA A 611 1.28 -24.95 -18.76
C ALA A 611 1.90 -26.36 -18.80
N PHE A 612 3.06 -26.54 -18.16
CA PHE A 612 3.69 -27.86 -18.05
C PHE A 612 2.77 -28.85 -17.30
N ALA A 613 2.25 -28.46 -16.13
CA ALA A 613 1.41 -29.30 -15.30
C ALA A 613 0.11 -29.72 -16.00
N ASN A 614 -0.48 -28.84 -16.81
CA ASN A 614 -1.71 -29.12 -17.57
C ASN A 614 -1.49 -30.08 -18.73
N VAL A 615 -0.29 -30.08 -19.34
CA VAL A 615 0.06 -30.95 -20.45
C VAL A 615 0.52 -32.33 -19.94
N HIS A 616 1.26 -32.38 -18.84
CA HIS A 616 1.85 -33.59 -18.26
C HIS A 616 1.06 -34.07 -17.04
N VAL A 617 -0.17 -34.48 -17.22
CA VAL A 617 -1.01 -34.99 -16.13
C VAL A 617 -0.65 -36.42 -15.82
N VAL A 618 -0.17 -36.69 -14.61
CA VAL A 618 0.14 -38.04 -14.12
C VAL A 618 -0.77 -38.34 -12.91
N PRO A 619 -1.51 -39.47 -12.93
CA PRO A 619 -2.36 -39.83 -11.79
C PRO A 619 -1.54 -39.93 -10.48
N GLY A 620 -2.05 -39.35 -9.42
CA GLY A 620 -1.38 -39.34 -8.11
C GLY A 620 -0.34 -38.23 -7.94
N ILE A 621 0.06 -37.49 -8.98
CA ILE A 621 1.00 -36.37 -8.91
C ILE A 621 0.23 -35.04 -9.05
N ALA A 622 0.43 -34.15 -8.12
CA ALA A 622 -0.16 -32.80 -8.14
C ALA A 622 0.91 -31.73 -8.00
N VAL A 623 0.95 -30.79 -8.93
CA VAL A 623 1.82 -29.62 -8.83
C VAL A 623 1.15 -28.57 -7.94
N ARG A 624 1.79 -28.20 -6.86
CA ARG A 624 1.36 -27.15 -5.92
C ARG A 624 2.25 -25.93 -6.13
N LEU A 625 1.64 -24.88 -6.61
CA LEU A 625 2.29 -23.57 -6.77
C LEU A 625 2.21 -22.80 -5.43
N ALA A 626 3.02 -22.13 -5.22
CA ALA A 626 4.18 -21.35 -5.31
C ALA A 626 4.57 -21.02 -3.88
N ALA A 627 5.56 -21.65 -3.35
CA ALA A 627 6.17 -21.24 -2.10
C ALA A 627 7.40 -20.34 -2.37
N GLY A 628 7.98 -19.78 -1.33
CA GLY A 628 9.07 -18.81 -1.44
C GLY A 628 8.61 -17.39 -1.63
N ASN A 629 9.56 -16.46 -1.68
CA ASN A 629 9.30 -15.02 -1.69
C ASN A 629 8.53 -14.59 -2.95
N ALA A 630 8.95 -15.08 -4.12
CA ALA A 630 8.23 -14.84 -5.38
C ALA A 630 6.82 -15.43 -5.37
N GLY A 631 6.60 -16.57 -4.69
CA GLY A 631 5.30 -17.18 -4.55
C GLY A 631 4.33 -16.34 -3.72
N VAL A 632 4.81 -15.78 -2.62
CA VAL A 632 4.01 -14.84 -1.81
C VAL A 632 3.69 -13.58 -2.60
N THR A 633 4.66 -13.02 -3.31
CA THR A 633 4.43 -11.85 -4.19
C THR A 633 3.42 -12.16 -5.28
N ALA A 634 3.47 -13.34 -5.88
CA ALA A 634 2.47 -13.78 -6.86
C ALA A 634 1.08 -13.88 -6.25
N ALA A 635 0.94 -14.46 -5.06
CA ALA A 635 -0.33 -14.54 -4.35
C ALA A 635 -0.92 -13.14 -4.06
N ILE A 636 -0.06 -12.21 -3.65
CA ILE A 636 -0.43 -10.81 -3.43
C ILE A 636 -0.93 -10.18 -4.74
N ASN A 637 -0.20 -10.33 -5.84
CA ASN A 637 -0.57 -9.76 -7.12
C ASN A 637 -1.87 -10.35 -7.67
N ASP A 638 -2.06 -11.67 -7.55
CA ASP A 638 -3.30 -12.35 -7.95
C ASP A 638 -4.50 -11.83 -7.13
N GLU A 639 -4.32 -11.61 -5.83
CA GLU A 639 -5.38 -11.09 -4.97
C GLU A 639 -5.68 -9.61 -5.26
N VAL A 640 -4.67 -8.81 -5.55
CA VAL A 640 -4.84 -7.40 -5.98
C VAL A 640 -5.61 -7.35 -7.31
N GLU A 641 -5.23 -8.20 -8.29
CA GLU A 641 -5.91 -8.28 -9.60
C GLU A 641 -7.38 -8.69 -9.44
N LYS A 642 -7.68 -9.69 -8.60
CA LYS A 642 -9.05 -10.15 -8.31
C LYS A 642 -9.88 -9.12 -7.56
N SER A 643 -9.28 -8.38 -6.63
CA SER A 643 -9.98 -7.45 -5.75
C SER A 643 -10.23 -6.08 -6.36
N GLU A 644 -9.49 -5.68 -7.41
CA GLU A 644 -9.54 -4.34 -8.00
C GLU A 644 -10.95 -3.95 -8.45
N LEU A 645 -11.53 -4.71 -9.37
CA LEU A 645 -12.83 -4.39 -9.94
C LEU A 645 -13.99 -4.52 -8.95
N PRO A 646 -14.14 -5.60 -8.18
CA PRO A 646 -15.20 -5.70 -7.17
C PRO A 646 -15.17 -4.55 -6.17
N MET A 647 -13.99 -4.18 -5.69
CA MET A 647 -13.83 -3.14 -4.70
C MET A 647 -14.25 -1.76 -5.22
N LEU A 648 -13.83 -1.40 -6.44
CA LEU A 648 -14.29 -0.19 -7.10
C LEU A 648 -15.81 -0.18 -7.26
N LEU A 649 -16.39 -1.30 -7.69
CA LEU A 649 -17.84 -1.42 -7.86
C LEU A 649 -18.57 -1.22 -6.52
N TYR A 650 -18.09 -1.78 -5.42
CA TYR A 650 -18.70 -1.59 -4.10
C TYR A 650 -18.63 -0.13 -3.64
N VAL A 651 -17.50 0.54 -3.84
CA VAL A 651 -17.36 1.96 -3.49
C VAL A 651 -18.31 2.82 -4.35
N TYR A 652 -18.33 2.61 -5.66
CA TYR A 652 -19.26 3.33 -6.53
C TYR A 652 -20.72 3.05 -6.18
N LEU A 653 -21.09 1.79 -5.91
CA LEU A 653 -22.43 1.44 -5.50
C LEU A 653 -22.82 2.16 -4.20
N ALA A 654 -21.94 2.16 -3.21
CA ALA A 654 -22.18 2.86 -1.95
C ALA A 654 -22.38 4.38 -2.16
N ILE A 655 -21.52 5.01 -2.97
CA ILE A 655 -21.65 6.43 -3.30
C ILE A 655 -22.95 6.70 -4.05
N ILE A 656 -23.30 5.88 -5.03
CA ILE A 656 -24.56 5.99 -5.80
C ILE A 656 -25.76 5.91 -4.86
N VAL A 657 -25.76 4.92 -3.95
CA VAL A 657 -26.84 4.76 -2.96
C VAL A 657 -26.92 5.97 -2.04
N LEU A 658 -25.80 6.44 -1.49
CA LEU A 658 -25.75 7.60 -0.60
C LEU A 658 -26.26 8.87 -1.32
N VAL A 659 -25.78 9.15 -2.53
CA VAL A 659 -26.21 10.30 -3.36
C VAL A 659 -27.70 10.19 -3.65
N PHE A 660 -28.18 9.01 -4.05
CA PHE A 660 -29.59 8.81 -4.37
C PHE A 660 -30.49 8.96 -3.13
N VAL A 661 -30.09 8.42 -1.99
CA VAL A 661 -30.88 8.55 -0.74
C VAL A 661 -31.01 10.01 -0.30
N VAL A 662 -29.92 10.78 -0.43
CA VAL A 662 -29.90 12.20 0.00
C VAL A 662 -30.67 13.09 -0.96
N TYR A 663 -30.37 13.01 -2.25
CA TYR A 663 -30.93 13.93 -3.23
C TYR A 663 -32.21 13.41 -3.92
N ARG A 664 -32.44 12.08 -3.90
CA ARG A 664 -33.60 11.40 -4.55
C ARG A 664 -33.79 11.78 -6.02
N ASP A 665 -32.67 11.98 -6.71
CA ASP A 665 -32.60 12.40 -8.10
C ASP A 665 -31.45 11.69 -8.81
N LEU A 666 -31.77 10.91 -9.86
CA LEU A 666 -30.77 10.21 -10.68
C LEU A 666 -29.78 11.17 -11.36
N ARG A 667 -30.22 12.39 -11.65
CA ARG A 667 -29.33 13.43 -12.21
C ARG A 667 -28.20 13.78 -11.22
N ALA A 668 -28.48 13.80 -9.91
CA ALA A 668 -27.48 13.98 -8.89
C ALA A 668 -26.43 12.87 -8.93
N VAL A 669 -26.90 11.63 -9.08
CA VAL A 669 -26.00 10.47 -9.18
C VAL A 669 -25.07 10.58 -10.38
N VAL A 670 -25.62 10.83 -11.56
CA VAL A 670 -24.80 10.97 -12.79
C VAL A 670 -23.85 12.16 -12.69
N THR A 671 -24.35 13.30 -12.20
CA THR A 671 -23.56 14.54 -12.09
C THR A 671 -22.40 14.42 -11.09
N CYS A 672 -22.57 13.68 -10.01
CA CYS A 672 -21.52 13.48 -9.00
C CYS A 672 -20.58 12.32 -9.35
N CYS A 673 -21.09 11.19 -9.90
CA CYS A 673 -20.28 9.98 -10.08
C CYS A 673 -19.50 9.96 -11.41
N LEU A 674 -20.06 10.50 -12.52
CA LEU A 674 -19.39 10.44 -13.83
C LEU A 674 -18.05 11.21 -13.86
N PRO A 675 -17.93 12.42 -13.29
CA PRO A 675 -16.65 13.12 -13.19
C PRO A 675 -15.59 12.33 -12.40
N LEU A 676 -15.99 11.60 -11.36
CA LEU A 676 -15.10 10.73 -10.58
C LEU A 676 -14.62 9.53 -11.39
N THR A 677 -15.50 8.94 -12.22
CA THR A 677 -15.12 7.85 -13.10
C THR A 677 -14.05 8.28 -14.10
N ILE A 678 -14.20 9.46 -14.69
CA ILE A 678 -13.19 10.06 -15.57
C ILE A 678 -11.86 10.21 -14.81
N GLY A 679 -11.92 10.74 -13.59
CA GLY A 679 -10.74 10.88 -12.72
C GLY A 679 -10.06 9.54 -12.43
N THR A 680 -10.81 8.47 -12.16
CA THR A 680 -10.27 7.13 -11.91
C THR A 680 -9.46 6.61 -13.10
N PHE A 681 -10.00 6.72 -14.32
CA PHE A 681 -9.29 6.28 -15.53
C PHE A 681 -8.06 7.15 -15.86
N ILE A 682 -8.13 8.46 -15.57
CA ILE A 682 -6.93 9.32 -15.64
C ILE A 682 -5.87 8.85 -14.64
N GLY A 683 -6.26 8.41 -13.45
CA GLY A 683 -5.36 7.81 -12.47
C GLY A 683 -4.65 6.55 -13.00
N TYR A 684 -5.38 5.64 -13.64
CA TYR A 684 -4.79 4.47 -14.29
C TYR A 684 -3.86 4.81 -15.44
N TRP A 685 -4.22 5.78 -16.28
CA TRP A 685 -3.34 6.29 -17.33
C TRP A 685 -2.04 6.87 -16.75
N PHE A 686 -2.16 7.63 -15.66
CA PHE A 686 -0.99 8.16 -14.95
C PHE A 686 -0.10 7.05 -14.41
N MET A 687 -0.68 5.99 -13.83
CA MET A 687 0.08 4.84 -13.34
C MET A 687 0.92 4.22 -14.46
N LYS A 688 0.32 3.97 -15.65
CA LYS A 688 1.04 3.49 -16.83
C LYS A 688 2.18 4.45 -17.24
N SER A 689 1.89 5.75 -17.34
CA SER A 689 2.83 6.77 -17.83
C SER A 689 4.03 6.99 -16.90
N PHE A 690 3.87 6.77 -15.60
CA PHE A 690 4.91 6.95 -14.58
C PHE A 690 5.46 5.64 -14.04
N GLU A 691 5.20 4.54 -14.73
CA GLU A 691 5.67 3.19 -14.35
C GLU A 691 5.33 2.84 -12.89
N ILE A 692 4.13 3.19 -12.46
CA ILE A 692 3.58 2.85 -11.14
C ILE A 692 2.71 1.62 -11.31
N GLY A 693 3.13 0.49 -10.75
CA GLY A 693 2.33 -0.74 -10.78
C GLY A 693 1.14 -0.69 -9.82
N LEU A 694 0.11 -1.45 -10.13
CA LEU A 694 -1.01 -1.68 -9.22
C LEU A 694 -0.61 -2.73 -8.18
N THR A 695 -0.29 -2.28 -6.98
CA THR A 695 0.22 -3.08 -5.88
C THR A 695 -0.70 -3.00 -4.65
N VAL A 696 -0.39 -3.77 -3.62
CA VAL A 696 -1.03 -3.67 -2.29
C VAL A 696 -1.08 -2.23 -1.76
N ALA A 697 -0.06 -1.43 -2.06
CA ALA A 697 0.02 -0.04 -1.62
C ALA A 697 -0.81 0.90 -2.49
N THR A 698 -0.80 0.74 -3.82
CA THR A 698 -1.47 1.67 -4.74
C THR A 698 -2.95 1.36 -4.95
N LEU A 699 -3.38 0.11 -4.74
CA LEU A 699 -4.79 -0.30 -4.84
C LEU A 699 -5.70 0.48 -3.87
N PRO A 700 -5.38 0.62 -2.56
CA PRO A 700 -6.17 1.46 -1.66
C PRO A 700 -6.26 2.92 -2.10
N VAL A 701 -5.22 3.45 -2.76
CA VAL A 701 -5.19 4.82 -3.26
C VAL A 701 -6.29 5.10 -4.28
N MET A 702 -6.51 4.16 -5.21
CA MET A 702 -7.56 4.30 -6.23
C MET A 702 -8.94 4.40 -5.59
N VAL A 703 -9.20 3.59 -4.58
CA VAL A 703 -10.46 3.59 -3.82
C VAL A 703 -10.64 4.87 -3.01
N LEU A 704 -9.59 5.29 -2.32
CA LEU A 704 -9.61 6.51 -1.50
C LEU A 704 -9.81 7.76 -2.34
N ALA A 705 -9.19 7.83 -3.51
CA ALA A 705 -9.32 8.95 -4.42
C ALA A 705 -10.77 9.13 -4.90
N VAL A 706 -11.51 8.04 -5.07
CA VAL A 706 -12.95 8.07 -5.39
C VAL A 706 -13.74 8.57 -4.18
N GLY A 707 -13.51 7.99 -2.98
CA GLY A 707 -14.25 8.31 -1.78
C GLY A 707 -14.06 9.73 -1.25
N ILE A 708 -12.83 10.24 -1.31
CA ILE A 708 -12.52 11.62 -0.90
C ILE A 708 -12.84 12.62 -2.02
N GLY A 709 -12.65 12.20 -3.27
CA GLY A 709 -12.90 13.07 -4.42
C GLY A 709 -14.37 13.46 -4.59
N VAL A 710 -15.29 12.64 -4.14
CA VAL A 710 -16.74 12.93 -4.21
C VAL A 710 -17.14 14.10 -3.30
N ASP A 711 -16.37 14.41 -2.26
CA ASP A 711 -16.66 15.52 -1.35
C ASP A 711 -16.73 16.86 -2.06
N TYR A 712 -15.86 17.09 -3.04
CA TYR A 712 -15.86 18.31 -3.84
C TYR A 712 -17.15 18.45 -4.65
N ALA A 713 -17.63 17.34 -5.21
CA ALA A 713 -18.90 17.29 -5.93
C ALA A 713 -20.08 17.57 -4.98
N PHE A 714 -20.07 17.01 -3.76
CA PHE A 714 -21.13 17.23 -2.79
C PHE A 714 -21.27 18.67 -2.34
N TYR A 715 -20.16 19.37 -2.07
CA TYR A 715 -20.22 20.76 -1.67
C TYR A 715 -20.86 21.65 -2.75
N ILE A 716 -20.45 21.44 -4.00
CA ILE A 716 -20.99 22.20 -5.14
C ILE A 716 -22.46 21.83 -5.40
N TYR A 717 -22.76 20.53 -5.46
CA TYR A 717 -24.10 20.05 -5.79
C TYR A 717 -25.12 20.35 -4.70
N ASN A 718 -24.73 20.29 -3.42
CA ASN A 718 -25.59 20.65 -2.30
C ASN A 718 -25.99 22.14 -2.37
N ARG A 719 -25.04 23.03 -2.69
CA ARG A 719 -25.34 24.45 -2.89
C ARG A 719 -26.22 24.71 -4.12
N LEU A 720 -25.97 24.00 -5.20
CA LEU A 720 -26.81 24.00 -6.36
C LEU A 720 -28.30 23.69 -6.00
N GLN A 721 -28.49 22.62 -5.18
CA GLN A 721 -29.85 22.26 -4.76
C GLN A 721 -30.52 23.34 -3.91
N VAL A 722 -29.78 24.04 -3.06
CA VAL A 722 -30.30 25.17 -2.26
C VAL A 722 -30.77 26.32 -3.17
N HIS A 723 -29.95 26.70 -4.15
CA HIS A 723 -30.31 27.79 -5.09
C HIS A 723 -31.46 27.40 -6.03
N LEU A 724 -31.52 26.13 -6.45
CA LEU A 724 -32.65 25.63 -7.24
C LEU A 724 -33.94 25.55 -6.41
N ALA A 725 -33.87 25.22 -5.13
CA ALA A 725 -35.02 25.25 -4.23
C ALA A 725 -35.53 26.67 -4.01
N ALA A 726 -34.66 27.67 -4.10
CA ALA A 726 -35.01 29.09 -4.08
C ALA A 726 -35.63 29.61 -5.43
N GLY A 727 -35.80 28.72 -6.43
CA GLY A 727 -36.39 29.04 -7.72
C GLY A 727 -35.46 29.68 -8.74
N GLN A 728 -34.16 29.65 -8.55
CA GLN A 728 -33.19 30.17 -9.50
C GLN A 728 -33.04 29.23 -10.71
N ALA A 729 -32.81 29.83 -11.90
CA ALA A 729 -32.48 29.06 -13.10
C ALA A 729 -31.12 28.33 -12.92
N ILE A 730 -30.98 27.15 -13.54
CA ILE A 730 -29.82 26.25 -13.35
C ILE A 730 -28.45 26.95 -13.53
N VAL A 731 -28.30 27.80 -14.58
CA VAL A 731 -27.05 28.50 -14.86
C VAL A 731 -26.69 29.50 -13.75
N LYS A 732 -27.65 30.31 -13.30
CA LYS A 732 -27.45 31.26 -12.19
C LYS A 732 -27.25 30.54 -10.87
N ALA A 733 -27.98 29.44 -10.64
CA ALA A 733 -27.83 28.62 -9.45
C ALA A 733 -26.43 27.98 -9.35
N LEU A 734 -25.86 27.54 -10.47
CA LEU A 734 -24.48 27.03 -10.54
C LEU A 734 -23.45 28.13 -10.34
N GLU A 735 -23.64 29.29 -11.01
CA GLU A 735 -22.77 30.47 -10.81
C GLU A 735 -22.67 30.84 -9.32
N HIS A 736 -23.81 31.02 -8.66
CA HIS A 736 -23.85 31.33 -7.23
C HIS A 736 -23.22 30.21 -6.38
N SER A 737 -23.45 28.96 -6.72
CA SER A 737 -22.87 27.82 -6.00
C SER A 737 -21.34 27.80 -6.09
N ILE A 738 -20.78 27.98 -7.29
CA ILE A 738 -19.35 28.05 -7.52
C ILE A 738 -18.73 29.23 -6.76
N LEU A 739 -19.36 30.39 -6.79
CA LEU A 739 -18.89 31.58 -6.07
C LEU A 739 -18.95 31.42 -4.55
N GLU A 740 -19.93 30.68 -4.03
CA GLU A 740 -20.07 30.46 -2.58
C GLU A 740 -19.10 29.48 -2.01
N VAL A 741 -18.91 28.30 -2.63
CA VAL A 741 -18.11 27.20 -2.07
C VAL A 741 -16.83 26.91 -2.85
N GLY A 742 -16.69 27.41 -4.08
CA GLY A 742 -15.60 27.07 -4.98
C GLY A 742 -14.21 27.42 -4.40
N VAL A 743 -14.05 28.64 -3.81
CA VAL A 743 -12.76 29.04 -3.19
C VAL A 743 -12.35 28.07 -2.08
N ALA A 744 -13.29 27.71 -1.21
CA ALA A 744 -13.00 26.79 -0.11
C ALA A 744 -12.69 25.37 -0.62
N THR A 745 -13.45 24.88 -1.59
CA THR A 745 -13.25 23.57 -2.22
C THR A 745 -11.88 23.48 -2.88
N MET A 746 -11.50 24.50 -3.65
CA MET A 746 -10.19 24.56 -4.28
C MET A 746 -9.06 24.63 -3.28
N PHE A 747 -9.20 25.49 -2.27
CA PHE A 747 -8.22 25.63 -1.22
C PHE A 747 -7.99 24.28 -0.52
N THR A 748 -9.07 23.58 -0.15
CA THR A 748 -8.96 22.28 0.54
C THR A 748 -8.33 21.22 -0.36
N ALA A 749 -8.70 21.14 -1.63
CA ALA A 749 -8.13 20.18 -2.58
C ALA A 749 -6.65 20.46 -2.84
N ILE A 750 -6.26 21.71 -3.06
CA ILE A 750 -4.86 22.10 -3.29
C ILE A 750 -4.02 21.84 -2.03
N THR A 751 -4.52 22.21 -0.85
CA THR A 751 -3.80 21.98 0.42
C THR A 751 -3.61 20.49 0.68
N LEU A 752 -4.63 19.66 0.43
CA LEU A 752 -4.56 18.22 0.55
C LEU A 752 -3.55 17.65 -0.45
N SER A 753 -3.59 18.08 -1.72
CA SER A 753 -2.66 17.66 -2.76
C SER A 753 -1.21 18.01 -2.42
N ILE A 754 -0.94 19.24 -1.96
CA ILE A 754 0.40 19.66 -1.53
C ILE A 754 0.88 18.82 -0.37
N GLY A 755 0.03 18.59 0.64
CA GLY A 755 0.38 17.79 1.80
C GLY A 755 0.78 16.35 1.41
N VAL A 756 0.01 15.71 0.54
CA VAL A 756 0.29 14.35 0.07
C VAL A 756 1.46 14.33 -0.91
N ALA A 757 1.64 15.37 -1.72
CA ALA A 757 2.76 15.47 -2.65
C ALA A 757 4.13 15.46 -1.95
N THR A 758 4.22 15.86 -0.68
CA THR A 758 5.47 15.78 0.11
C THR A 758 5.97 14.33 0.22
N TRP A 759 5.07 13.34 0.15
CA TRP A 759 5.45 11.93 0.18
C TRP A 759 6.28 11.49 -1.02
N SER A 760 6.19 12.21 -2.14
CA SER A 760 7.02 11.96 -3.32
C SER A 760 8.53 12.00 -3.02
N PHE A 761 8.92 12.63 -1.92
CA PHE A 761 10.31 12.73 -1.45
C PHE A 761 10.68 11.67 -0.42
N SER A 762 9.75 10.80 -0.02
CA SER A 762 10.02 9.72 0.95
C SER A 762 11.14 8.80 0.49
N ALA A 763 11.87 8.22 1.43
CA ALA A 763 12.84 7.15 1.19
C ALA A 763 12.15 5.87 0.67
N LEU A 764 10.89 5.64 1.04
CA LEU A 764 10.10 4.50 0.62
C LEU A 764 9.42 4.76 -0.73
N LYS A 765 9.67 3.88 -1.71
CA LYS A 765 9.11 4.02 -3.06
C LYS A 765 7.59 3.92 -3.07
N PHE A 766 7.02 2.92 -2.40
CA PHE A 766 5.56 2.75 -2.38
C PHE A 766 4.86 4.00 -1.83
N GLN A 767 5.43 4.65 -0.81
CA GLN A 767 4.91 5.90 -0.29
C GLN A 767 5.03 7.04 -1.29
N ALA A 768 6.17 7.12 -1.99
CA ALA A 768 6.36 8.14 -3.01
C ALA A 768 5.37 7.98 -4.18
N ASP A 769 5.13 6.76 -4.61
CA ASP A 769 4.18 6.45 -5.68
C ASP A 769 2.72 6.72 -5.24
N MET A 770 2.35 6.35 -4.01
CA MET A 770 1.06 6.72 -3.41
C MET A 770 0.87 8.24 -3.35
N GLY A 771 1.91 8.97 -2.91
CA GLY A 771 1.88 10.42 -2.81
C GLY A 771 1.66 11.11 -4.15
N LYS A 772 2.38 10.68 -5.19
CA LYS A 772 2.20 11.20 -6.56
C LYS A 772 0.79 10.93 -7.08
N LEU A 773 0.34 9.69 -6.92
CA LEU A 773 -0.97 9.27 -7.43
C LEU A 773 -2.12 9.98 -6.71
N LEU A 774 -2.10 10.05 -5.37
CA LEU A 774 -3.12 10.75 -4.59
C LEU A 774 -3.15 12.26 -4.89
N ALA A 775 -1.98 12.90 -4.97
CA ALA A 775 -1.89 14.32 -5.28
C ALA A 775 -2.51 14.62 -6.65
N LEU A 776 -2.19 13.82 -7.66
CA LEU A 776 -2.81 13.94 -8.98
C LEU A 776 -4.32 13.73 -8.91
N MET A 777 -4.76 12.65 -8.26
CA MET A 777 -6.18 12.29 -8.19
C MET A 777 -7.02 13.38 -7.50
N PHE A 778 -6.52 14.00 -6.44
CA PHE A 778 -7.20 15.11 -5.78
C PHE A 778 -7.30 16.33 -6.69
N LEU A 779 -6.26 16.67 -7.46
CA LEU A 779 -6.28 17.75 -8.42
C LEU A 779 -7.23 17.46 -9.60
N VAL A 780 -7.20 16.26 -10.14
CA VAL A 780 -8.09 15.82 -11.22
C VAL A 780 -9.53 15.86 -10.75
N ASN A 781 -9.84 15.31 -9.58
CA ASN A 781 -11.19 15.33 -9.02
C ASN A 781 -11.68 16.77 -8.75
N LEU A 782 -10.80 17.67 -8.31
CA LEU A 782 -11.12 19.09 -8.20
C LEU A 782 -11.49 19.68 -9.55
N VAL A 783 -10.64 19.48 -10.56
CA VAL A 783 -10.89 20.02 -11.92
C VAL A 783 -12.19 19.48 -12.48
N MET A 784 -12.42 18.17 -12.37
CA MET A 784 -13.65 17.53 -12.84
C MET A 784 -14.89 18.03 -12.09
N SER A 785 -14.81 18.26 -10.77
CA SER A 785 -15.90 18.80 -9.97
C SER A 785 -16.20 20.26 -10.28
N MET A 786 -15.21 21.05 -10.70
CA MET A 786 -15.37 22.46 -11.03
C MET A 786 -15.75 22.69 -12.51
N THR A 787 -15.56 21.71 -13.39
CA THR A 787 -15.80 21.84 -14.84
C THR A 787 -16.85 20.84 -15.35
N ALA A 788 -16.56 19.54 -15.29
CA ALA A 788 -17.43 18.51 -15.83
C ALA A 788 -18.77 18.41 -15.05
N LEU A 789 -18.76 18.55 -13.73
CA LEU A 789 -19.97 18.50 -12.91
C LEU A 789 -20.95 19.62 -13.27
N PRO A 790 -20.58 20.91 -13.31
CA PRO A 790 -21.49 21.98 -13.73
C PRO A 790 -22.02 21.79 -15.16
N ALA A 791 -21.14 21.38 -16.08
CA ALA A 791 -21.52 21.11 -17.46
C ALA A 791 -22.57 19.99 -17.57
N LEU A 792 -22.38 18.88 -16.85
CA LEU A 792 -23.34 17.77 -16.77
C LEU A 792 -24.66 18.20 -16.16
N ALA A 793 -24.62 18.99 -15.07
CA ALA A 793 -25.83 19.46 -14.41
C ALA A 793 -26.71 20.30 -15.37
N VAL A 794 -26.09 21.19 -16.17
CA VAL A 794 -26.79 22.01 -17.16
C VAL A 794 -27.43 21.15 -18.25
N TYR A 795 -26.67 20.21 -18.83
CA TYR A 795 -27.16 19.38 -19.92
C TYR A 795 -28.23 18.38 -19.47
N LEU A 796 -28.06 17.76 -18.28
CA LEU A 796 -29.07 16.86 -17.72
C LEU A 796 -30.37 17.59 -17.39
N GLU A 797 -30.32 18.86 -16.95
CA GLU A 797 -31.52 19.68 -16.74
C GLU A 797 -32.19 20.07 -18.08
N ARG A 798 -31.40 20.28 -19.13
CA ARG A 798 -31.91 20.60 -20.46
C ARG A 798 -32.55 19.39 -21.15
N ILE A 799 -31.95 18.19 -21.02
CA ILE A 799 -32.48 16.97 -21.67
C ILE A 799 -33.65 16.40 -20.87
N PHE A 800 -33.53 16.42 -19.55
CA PHE A 800 -34.54 15.90 -18.62
C PHE A 800 -34.98 17.01 -17.65
N PRO A 801 -35.83 17.96 -18.04
CA PRO A 801 -36.23 19.08 -17.19
C PRO A 801 -36.96 18.59 -15.94
N ARG A 802 -36.76 19.31 -14.82
CA ARG A 802 -37.40 18.98 -13.54
C ARG A 802 -38.92 19.28 -13.59
N ARG A 803 -39.70 18.25 -13.29
CA ARG A 803 -41.18 18.40 -13.22
C ARG A 803 -41.68 18.68 -11.80
N LYS A 804 -40.86 18.49 -10.77
CA LYS A 804 -41.21 18.67 -9.37
C LYS A 804 -40.33 19.76 -8.75
N PRO A 805 -40.86 20.57 -7.81
CA PRO A 805 -40.04 21.55 -7.10
C PRO A 805 -38.91 20.85 -6.33
N VAL A 806 -37.72 21.44 -6.41
CA VAL A 806 -36.55 20.96 -5.70
C VAL A 806 -36.72 21.17 -4.20
N ARG A 807 -36.39 20.19 -3.40
CA ARG A 807 -36.31 20.34 -1.93
C ARG A 807 -34.87 20.60 -1.57
N ALA A 808 -34.60 21.62 -0.77
CA ALA A 808 -33.28 21.85 -0.21
C ALA A 808 -32.92 20.67 0.73
N PRO A 809 -31.80 19.98 0.52
CA PRO A 809 -31.39 18.91 1.41
C PRO A 809 -30.99 19.53 2.74
N GLY A 810 -31.74 19.20 3.80
CA GLY A 810 -31.28 19.30 5.19
C GLY A 810 -30.79 20.65 5.71
N VAL A 811 -31.24 21.74 5.13
CA VAL A 811 -31.06 23.06 5.76
C VAL A 811 -32.11 23.18 6.85
N LEU A 812 -31.67 23.16 8.11
CA LEU A 812 -32.53 23.61 9.20
C LEU A 812 -32.96 25.04 8.85
N ALA A 813 -34.25 25.21 8.55
CA ALA A 813 -34.80 26.53 8.32
C ALA A 813 -34.78 27.32 9.63
N HIS A 814 -33.93 28.29 9.73
CA HIS A 814 -33.96 29.33 10.77
C HIS A 814 -34.71 30.54 10.26
#